data_9c71a66dc759eea810525721145dcf26
#
_entry.id   9c71a66dc759eea810525721145dcf26
#
_cell.length_a   1.000
_cell.length_b   1.000
_cell.length_c   1.000
_cell.angle_alpha   90.00
_cell.angle_beta   90.00
_cell.angle_gamma   90.00
#
_symmetry.space_group_name_H-M   'P 1'
#
loop_
_entity.id
_entity.type
_entity.pdbx_description
1 polymer ?
#
loop_
_entity_poly.entity_id
_entity_poly.type
_entity_poly.pdbx_seq_one_letter_code
_entity_poly.pdbx_strand_id
1 'polypeptide(L)'
;METKPMTLPMVPLRGMVVFPKVVTQLDIGRTTSVQAVKTAMERDHYLVVATQKDESIETPTLDELGQVGTIVKINQMLRLPGGVVRILVEGITRVQVDEIIATEPCYEVNVTMLNPVHEEPMEEEAYRRILQTKFAKWVEVTKPVTDEGLDHVLNSESASELADQVAHVLPINTRVRQSLLDELSVNRRLNMVVGIINTELQINDMENSINNQVRAQMEKAQKEYFLREKIRIIHDELGDKMDPDQEADELREQLQALELSEEIHNRIDKEITRYSRMPQMMPESNILRNYIEWLLQLPWNTLSEDRLDLKEAMDVLEGDHYGLEKVKKRILEFLAVRKLSGKQGGSILCLVGPPGVGKTSLASSIAKAMNREFIRASLGGVRDEAEIRGHRRTYVGALPGRMIQGLKNAGTRNPVFLLDEIDKLASDYKGDPSSALLEVLDPEQNSTFSDHYIEIPFDFSDVFWITTANVPSHIPGPLRDRMEIIELSSYTQEEKLEIAKRYLVPKQVEKHGLQGQGVKLSDAVLKRVISEYTREAGVRTLEKTIAKICRKLAYAVVTEGEKAPKVTVKNLEDYLGTPIFLEESREKQAQVGLVYGLAWTSVGGVVLPCEATTMAGVGKLNLTGSLGKVMQESGQAAMSYIRHRQKDLGLPEKFHKELDIHVHLPEGATPKDGPSAGITMTLAIVSALTGKKVRSDIAMTGEITLRGRVLPIGGLKEKLLAALRYGVKEVLIPEGNKKDIQELPDIVKEGLLITPVKTMEEVLEKALL
;
A
#
# COMPACT_ATOMS: atom_id res chain seq x y z
N MET A 1 -31.36 41.09 -8.20
CA MET A 1 -31.29 41.79 -6.90
C MET A 1 -29.87 41.60 -6.40
N GLU A 2 -29.10 42.70 -6.34
CA GLU A 2 -27.75 42.63 -5.74
C GLU A 2 -27.91 42.30 -4.27
N THR A 3 -27.45 41.13 -3.89
CA THR A 3 -27.42 40.66 -2.49
C THR A 3 -26.34 41.44 -1.76
N LYS A 4 -26.73 42.35 -0.86
CA LYS A 4 -25.79 43.11 -0.02
C LYS A 4 -25.00 42.09 0.85
N PRO A 5 -23.69 42.24 0.95
CA PRO A 5 -22.90 41.43 1.86
C PRO A 5 -23.41 41.59 3.31
N MET A 6 -23.56 40.51 4.00
CA MET A 6 -24.01 40.44 5.40
C MET A 6 -22.85 40.02 6.28
N THR A 7 -22.62 40.71 7.37
CA THR A 7 -21.60 40.37 8.36
C THR A 7 -22.21 39.51 9.47
N LEU A 8 -21.73 38.29 9.63
CA LEU A 8 -22.21 37.33 10.65
C LEU A 8 -21.05 36.68 11.40
N PRO A 9 -21.26 36.26 12.66
CA PRO A 9 -20.33 35.41 13.36
C PRO A 9 -20.26 34.04 12.68
N MET A 10 -19.06 33.41 12.69
CA MET A 10 -18.85 32.12 12.04
C MET A 10 -18.21 31.10 12.98
N VAL A 11 -18.59 29.83 12.80
CA VAL A 11 -17.97 28.68 13.45
C VAL A 11 -17.38 27.74 12.38
N PRO A 12 -16.06 27.55 12.37
CA PRO A 12 -15.42 26.52 11.56
C PRO A 12 -15.73 25.12 12.11
N LEU A 13 -16.30 24.24 11.27
CA LEU A 13 -16.67 22.86 11.64
C LEU A 13 -15.57 21.88 11.22
N ARG A 14 -15.34 20.86 12.04
CA ARG A 14 -14.45 19.74 11.75
C ARG A 14 -15.25 18.50 11.38
N GLY A 15 -14.99 17.91 10.21
CA GLY A 15 -15.59 16.65 9.80
C GLY A 15 -17.10 16.65 9.60
N MET A 16 -17.75 17.81 9.58
CA MET A 16 -19.19 17.93 9.50
C MET A 16 -19.61 19.05 8.52
N VAL A 17 -20.68 18.78 7.75
CA VAL A 17 -21.32 19.72 6.84
C VAL A 17 -22.79 19.87 7.26
N VAL A 18 -23.27 21.10 7.33
CA VAL A 18 -24.68 21.40 7.64
C VAL A 18 -25.38 21.85 6.36
N PHE A 19 -26.47 21.16 6.02
CA PHE A 19 -27.29 21.50 4.85
C PHE A 19 -28.45 22.44 5.19
N PRO A 20 -28.95 23.26 4.26
CA PRO A 20 -30.18 24.02 4.42
C PRO A 20 -31.37 23.13 4.77
N LYS A 21 -32.32 23.65 5.56
CA LYS A 21 -33.54 22.97 6.02
C LYS A 21 -33.29 21.68 6.81
N VAL A 22 -32.06 21.45 7.26
CA VAL A 22 -31.71 20.32 8.13
C VAL A 22 -31.49 20.83 9.55
N VAL A 23 -32.11 20.12 10.52
CA VAL A 23 -31.89 20.36 11.94
C VAL A 23 -30.82 19.42 12.45
N THR A 24 -29.75 19.97 13.02
CA THR A 24 -28.64 19.16 13.52
C THR A 24 -28.07 19.71 14.82
N GLN A 25 -27.41 18.83 15.57
CA GLN A 25 -26.80 19.15 16.85
C GLN A 25 -25.30 19.34 16.65
N LEU A 26 -24.73 20.42 17.17
CA LEU A 26 -23.31 20.73 17.11
C LEU A 26 -22.73 20.88 18.53
N ASP A 27 -21.60 20.23 18.78
CA ASP A 27 -20.85 20.36 20.02
C ASP A 27 -19.65 21.29 19.79
N ILE A 28 -19.65 22.44 20.40
CA ILE A 28 -18.70 23.52 20.21
C ILE A 28 -17.76 23.62 21.42
N GLY A 29 -16.46 23.32 21.21
CA GLY A 29 -15.48 23.30 22.28
C GLY A 29 -14.40 24.38 22.21
N ARG A 30 -14.12 24.94 21.01
CA ARG A 30 -13.09 26.01 20.85
C ARG A 30 -13.59 27.34 21.46
N THR A 31 -12.71 28.06 22.14
CA THR A 31 -13.03 29.33 22.81
C THR A 31 -13.58 30.36 21.83
N THR A 32 -12.95 30.51 20.66
CA THR A 32 -13.37 31.45 19.59
C THR A 32 -14.75 31.06 19.03
N SER A 33 -15.01 29.77 18.83
CA SER A 33 -16.30 29.27 18.35
C SER A 33 -17.41 29.39 19.40
N VAL A 34 -17.10 29.15 20.68
CA VAL A 34 -18.04 29.38 21.77
C VAL A 34 -18.41 30.88 21.88
N GLN A 35 -17.43 31.76 21.64
CA GLN A 35 -17.69 33.20 21.61
C GLN A 35 -18.54 33.61 20.40
N ALA A 36 -18.34 33.00 19.23
CA ALA A 36 -19.18 33.24 18.05
C ALA A 36 -20.63 32.86 18.31
N VAL A 37 -20.90 31.71 18.99
CA VAL A 37 -22.22 31.28 19.38
C VAL A 37 -22.85 32.29 20.36
N LYS A 38 -22.10 32.80 21.35
CA LYS A 38 -22.62 33.81 22.28
C LYS A 38 -22.99 35.11 21.56
N THR A 39 -22.10 35.59 20.67
CA THR A 39 -22.35 36.80 19.88
C THR A 39 -23.58 36.64 18.98
N ALA A 40 -23.79 35.47 18.38
CA ALA A 40 -24.99 35.17 17.61
C ALA A 40 -26.26 35.19 18.48
N MET A 41 -26.19 34.61 19.70
CA MET A 41 -27.33 34.59 20.65
C MET A 41 -27.69 36.00 21.19
N GLU A 42 -26.74 36.91 21.28
CA GLU A 42 -26.94 38.30 21.69
C GLU A 42 -27.53 39.19 20.57
N ARG A 43 -27.39 38.75 19.29
CA ARG A 43 -27.92 39.46 18.12
C ARG A 43 -29.26 38.86 17.69
N ASP A 44 -29.29 38.16 16.60
CA ASP A 44 -30.49 37.65 15.92
C ASP A 44 -30.59 36.13 15.82
N HIS A 45 -29.72 35.41 16.55
CA HIS A 45 -29.59 33.96 16.57
C HIS A 45 -29.07 33.33 15.27
N TYR A 46 -28.55 34.12 14.29
CA TYR A 46 -27.98 33.59 13.08
C TYR A 46 -26.47 33.46 13.21
N LEU A 47 -25.95 32.39 12.63
CA LEU A 47 -24.55 32.02 12.66
C LEU A 47 -24.18 31.41 11.30
N VAL A 48 -22.96 31.65 10.82
CA VAL A 48 -22.42 30.96 9.64
C VAL A 48 -21.65 29.73 10.12
N VAL A 49 -21.86 28.60 9.46
CA VAL A 49 -21.02 27.41 9.64
C VAL A 49 -20.35 27.06 8.33
N ALA A 50 -19.03 26.84 8.37
CA ALA A 50 -18.23 26.44 7.22
C ALA A 50 -17.30 25.28 7.60
N THR A 51 -17.17 24.29 6.74
CA THR A 51 -16.39 23.08 7.01
C THR A 51 -14.90 23.33 6.74
N GLN A 52 -14.03 22.90 7.64
CA GLN A 52 -12.58 22.91 7.43
C GLN A 52 -12.14 21.84 6.44
N LYS A 53 -11.22 22.17 5.53
CA LYS A 53 -10.61 21.20 4.60
C LYS A 53 -9.62 20.26 5.32
N ASP A 54 -8.95 20.77 6.37
CA ASP A 54 -8.04 20.00 7.23
C ASP A 54 -8.48 20.17 8.69
N GLU A 55 -8.82 19.07 9.32
CA GLU A 55 -9.33 19.05 10.71
C GLU A 55 -8.25 19.35 11.77
N SER A 56 -6.96 19.27 11.41
CA SER A 56 -5.83 19.48 12.32
C SER A 56 -5.56 20.97 12.61
N ILE A 57 -6.03 21.88 11.74
CA ILE A 57 -5.76 23.31 11.83
C ILE A 57 -6.63 23.93 12.96
N GLU A 58 -5.99 24.66 13.87
CA GLU A 58 -6.71 25.30 14.98
C GLU A 58 -7.38 26.62 14.56
N THR A 59 -6.69 27.44 13.79
CA THR A 59 -7.16 28.74 13.31
C THR A 59 -7.15 28.78 11.78
N PRO A 60 -8.21 28.27 11.13
CA PRO A 60 -8.26 28.18 9.67
C PRO A 60 -8.36 29.56 9.01
N THR A 61 -7.62 29.72 7.90
CA THR A 61 -7.73 30.84 6.96
C THR A 61 -8.86 30.59 5.96
N LEU A 62 -9.21 31.60 5.15
CA LEU A 62 -10.28 31.46 4.16
C LEU A 62 -10.03 30.31 3.15
N ASP A 63 -8.78 30.11 2.73
CA ASP A 63 -8.40 29.06 1.78
C ASP A 63 -8.52 27.65 2.37
N GLU A 64 -8.50 27.52 3.71
CA GLU A 64 -8.60 26.27 4.44
C GLU A 64 -10.04 25.91 4.84
N LEU A 65 -11.00 26.78 4.49
CA LEU A 65 -12.43 26.55 4.64
C LEU A 65 -13.08 26.11 3.32
N GLY A 66 -14.23 25.46 3.39
CA GLY A 66 -15.13 25.28 2.26
C GLY A 66 -15.62 26.65 1.78
N GLN A 67 -15.63 26.86 0.47
CA GLN A 67 -16.06 28.15 -0.11
C GLN A 67 -17.54 28.44 0.13
N VAL A 68 -18.35 27.37 0.14
CA VAL A 68 -19.78 27.45 0.46
C VAL A 68 -19.98 26.94 1.88
N GLY A 69 -20.59 27.79 2.69
CA GLY A 69 -21.08 27.49 4.03
C GLY A 69 -22.59 27.53 4.10
N THR A 70 -23.13 27.44 5.32
CA THR A 70 -24.57 27.53 5.59
C THR A 70 -24.84 28.56 6.69
N ILE A 71 -25.77 29.46 6.47
CA ILE A 71 -26.36 30.23 7.58
C ILE A 71 -27.26 29.30 8.35
N VAL A 72 -27.05 29.24 9.65
CA VAL A 72 -27.88 28.45 10.59
C VAL A 72 -28.54 29.35 11.62
N LYS A 73 -29.73 28.96 12.04
CA LYS A 73 -30.41 29.59 13.15
C LYS A 73 -30.26 28.70 14.40
N ILE A 74 -29.85 29.30 15.51
CA ILE A 74 -29.73 28.59 16.79
C ILE A 74 -31.10 28.51 17.44
N ASN A 75 -31.66 27.29 17.56
CA ASN A 75 -32.93 27.03 18.17
C ASN A 75 -32.83 26.77 19.69
N GLN A 76 -31.76 26.08 20.11
CA GLN A 76 -31.47 25.76 21.51
C GLN A 76 -30.00 25.80 21.82
N MET A 77 -29.60 26.14 23.02
CA MET A 77 -28.22 26.13 23.51
C MET A 77 -28.18 25.48 24.91
N LEU A 78 -27.30 24.51 25.10
CA LEU A 78 -27.05 23.81 26.36
C LEU A 78 -25.57 23.90 26.72
N ARG A 79 -25.22 24.26 27.92
CA ARG A 79 -23.84 24.22 28.43
C ARG A 79 -23.55 22.87 29.05
N LEU A 80 -22.49 22.25 28.58
CA LEU A 80 -21.97 20.97 29.07
C LEU A 80 -20.79 21.18 30.04
N PRO A 81 -20.49 20.19 30.90
CA PRO A 81 -19.27 20.21 31.71
C PRO A 81 -18.03 20.29 30.84
N GLY A 82 -16.98 21.00 31.28
CA GLY A 82 -15.75 21.16 30.52
C GLY A 82 -15.71 22.34 29.53
N GLY A 83 -16.75 23.22 29.57
CA GLY A 83 -16.74 24.44 28.74
C GLY A 83 -17.29 24.23 27.31
N VAL A 84 -17.69 23.04 26.96
CA VAL A 84 -18.34 22.71 25.68
C VAL A 84 -19.77 23.24 25.65
N VAL A 85 -20.17 23.85 24.55
CA VAL A 85 -21.53 24.33 24.30
C VAL A 85 -22.17 23.47 23.22
N ARG A 86 -23.29 22.86 23.54
CA ARG A 86 -24.12 22.11 22.60
C ARG A 86 -25.21 23.03 22.07
N ILE A 87 -25.30 23.12 20.76
CA ILE A 87 -26.34 23.92 20.10
C ILE A 87 -27.16 23.03 19.16
N LEU A 88 -28.46 23.28 19.13
CA LEU A 88 -29.36 22.74 18.13
C LEU A 88 -29.58 23.82 17.09
N VAL A 89 -29.16 23.56 15.87
CA VAL A 89 -29.21 24.52 14.76
C VAL A 89 -30.06 24.00 13.62
N GLU A 90 -30.70 24.93 12.93
CA GLU A 90 -31.43 24.69 11.69
C GLU A 90 -30.75 25.43 10.57
N GLY A 91 -30.37 24.71 9.50
CA GLY A 91 -29.81 25.31 8.28
C GLY A 91 -30.87 26.16 7.58
N ILE A 92 -30.51 27.38 7.19
CA ILE A 92 -31.42 28.32 6.52
C ILE A 92 -31.14 28.39 5.02
N THR A 93 -29.92 28.79 4.64
CA THR A 93 -29.53 28.97 3.24
C THR A 93 -28.03 28.79 3.05
N ARG A 94 -27.63 28.50 1.81
CA ARG A 94 -26.24 28.47 1.40
C ARG A 94 -25.68 29.88 1.32
N VAL A 95 -24.41 30.01 1.67
CA VAL A 95 -23.68 31.27 1.54
C VAL A 95 -22.26 31.04 1.01
N GLN A 96 -21.78 31.96 0.22
CA GLN A 96 -20.37 32.07 -0.08
C GLN A 96 -19.71 32.90 1.02
N VAL A 97 -18.59 32.37 1.56
CA VAL A 97 -17.77 33.12 2.51
C VAL A 97 -16.79 33.97 1.69
N ASP A 98 -17.02 35.27 1.67
CA ASP A 98 -16.27 36.21 0.82
C ASP A 98 -14.97 36.66 1.49
N GLU A 99 -15.03 37.01 2.78
CA GLU A 99 -13.92 37.55 3.55
C GLU A 99 -14.05 37.29 5.03
N ILE A 100 -12.93 37.02 5.73
CA ILE A 100 -12.86 36.98 7.19
C ILE A 100 -12.47 38.38 7.67
N ILE A 101 -13.39 39.08 8.36
CA ILE A 101 -13.18 40.43 8.87
C ILE A 101 -12.37 40.40 10.16
N ALA A 102 -12.68 39.44 11.07
CA ALA A 102 -12.02 39.29 12.36
C ALA A 102 -11.92 37.83 12.74
N THR A 103 -10.86 37.47 13.47
CA THR A 103 -10.63 36.14 14.04
C THR A 103 -10.72 36.15 15.57
N GLU A 104 -10.61 37.29 16.21
CA GLU A 104 -10.73 37.52 17.65
C GLU A 104 -11.71 38.66 17.93
N PRO A 105 -12.58 38.58 18.97
CA PRO A 105 -12.74 37.44 19.92
C PRO A 105 -13.46 36.24 19.35
N CYS A 106 -14.03 36.33 18.15
CA CYS A 106 -14.62 35.26 17.36
C CYS A 106 -14.45 35.54 15.88
N TYR A 107 -14.66 34.53 15.04
CA TYR A 107 -14.69 34.74 13.59
C TYR A 107 -15.90 35.55 13.21
N GLU A 108 -15.69 36.68 12.53
CA GLU A 108 -16.71 37.46 11.82
C GLU A 108 -16.41 37.47 10.34
N VAL A 109 -17.40 37.14 9.52
CA VAL A 109 -17.23 36.97 8.06
C VAL A 109 -18.27 37.77 7.31
N ASN A 110 -17.83 38.28 6.14
CA ASN A 110 -18.75 38.79 5.12
C ASN A 110 -19.20 37.59 4.27
N VAL A 111 -20.50 37.50 4.06
CA VAL A 111 -21.09 36.39 3.27
C VAL A 111 -22.08 36.93 2.25
N THR A 112 -22.14 36.24 1.11
CA THR A 112 -23.14 36.47 0.06
C THR A 112 -24.09 35.28 0.01
N MET A 113 -25.40 35.53 0.07
CA MET A 113 -26.40 34.45 -0.04
C MET A 113 -26.39 33.85 -1.43
N LEU A 114 -26.39 32.52 -1.49
CA LEU A 114 -26.46 31.74 -2.71
C LEU A 114 -27.84 31.10 -2.86
N ASN A 115 -28.51 31.41 -3.96
CA ASN A 115 -29.80 30.79 -4.28
C ASN A 115 -29.60 29.53 -5.14
N PRO A 116 -30.44 28.52 -4.96
CA PRO A 116 -30.41 27.33 -5.83
C PRO A 116 -30.74 27.74 -7.27
N VAL A 117 -30.04 27.13 -8.22
CA VAL A 117 -30.22 27.36 -9.65
C VAL A 117 -31.12 26.27 -10.20
N HIS A 118 -32.28 26.69 -10.74
CA HIS A 118 -33.24 25.79 -11.40
C HIS A 118 -33.06 25.93 -12.92
N GLU A 119 -32.59 24.86 -13.59
CA GLU A 119 -32.26 24.88 -15.03
C GLU A 119 -33.44 24.38 -15.86
N GLU A 120 -33.88 23.13 -15.65
CA GLU A 120 -34.98 22.51 -16.41
C GLU A 120 -36.03 21.88 -15.46
N PRO A 121 -37.20 22.51 -15.29
CA PRO A 121 -38.21 22.05 -14.32
C PRO A 121 -38.73 20.62 -14.55
N MET A 122 -38.79 20.17 -15.82
CA MET A 122 -39.22 18.79 -16.13
C MET A 122 -38.19 17.74 -15.72
N GLU A 123 -36.90 18.02 -15.91
CA GLU A 123 -35.83 17.14 -15.46
C GLU A 123 -35.75 17.13 -13.94
N GLU A 124 -35.86 18.30 -13.29
CA GLU A 124 -35.88 18.42 -11.84
C GLU A 124 -36.94 17.53 -11.21
N GLU A 125 -38.18 17.57 -11.72
CA GLU A 125 -39.27 16.75 -11.24
C GLU A 125 -39.04 15.25 -11.53
N ALA A 126 -38.41 14.90 -12.66
CA ALA A 126 -38.05 13.54 -12.96
C ALA A 126 -36.99 12.98 -11.96
N TYR A 127 -35.92 13.74 -11.73
CA TYR A 127 -34.90 13.37 -10.75
C TYR A 127 -35.43 13.32 -9.33
N ARG A 128 -36.35 14.23 -8.96
CA ARG A 128 -37.03 14.22 -7.67
C ARG A 128 -37.74 12.90 -7.43
N ARG A 129 -38.55 12.44 -8.39
CA ARG A 129 -39.29 11.16 -8.29
C ARG A 129 -38.34 9.96 -8.23
N ILE A 130 -37.29 9.98 -9.05
CA ILE A 130 -36.26 8.94 -9.03
C ILE A 130 -35.60 8.88 -7.64
N LEU A 131 -35.23 10.04 -7.09
CA LEU A 131 -34.60 10.14 -5.78
C LEU A 131 -35.52 9.63 -4.67
N GLN A 132 -36.81 10.02 -4.66
CA GLN A 132 -37.79 9.55 -3.70
C GLN A 132 -37.92 8.02 -3.72
N THR A 133 -38.05 7.44 -4.92
CA THR A 133 -38.16 5.99 -5.10
C THR A 133 -36.91 5.24 -4.63
N LYS A 134 -35.73 5.75 -5.00
CA LYS A 134 -34.47 5.12 -4.67
C LYS A 134 -34.14 5.26 -3.17
N PHE A 135 -34.43 6.41 -2.58
CA PHE A 135 -34.23 6.66 -1.15
C PHE A 135 -35.15 5.77 -0.30
N ALA A 136 -36.43 5.67 -0.65
CA ALA A 136 -37.36 4.77 0.03
C ALA A 136 -36.85 3.31 0.01
N LYS A 137 -36.38 2.84 -1.17
CA LYS A 137 -35.80 1.50 -1.29
C LYS A 137 -34.53 1.34 -0.44
N TRP A 138 -33.66 2.34 -0.40
CA TRP A 138 -32.43 2.30 0.42
C TRP A 138 -32.74 2.27 1.91
N VAL A 139 -33.74 3.08 2.38
CA VAL A 139 -34.19 3.08 3.77
C VAL A 139 -34.82 1.75 4.18
N GLU A 140 -35.61 1.14 3.29
CA GLU A 140 -36.21 -0.18 3.53
C GLU A 140 -35.16 -1.24 3.85
N VAL A 141 -34.03 -1.18 3.12
CA VAL A 141 -32.94 -2.16 3.23
C VAL A 141 -32.02 -1.87 4.40
N THR A 142 -31.65 -0.61 4.64
CA THR A 142 -30.61 -0.23 5.60
C THR A 142 -31.17 0.28 6.93
N LYS A 143 -32.43 0.74 6.98
CA LYS A 143 -33.16 1.27 8.15
C LYS A 143 -32.40 2.36 8.92
N PRO A 144 -31.84 3.37 8.28
CA PRO A 144 -31.06 4.43 8.95
C PRO A 144 -31.95 5.46 9.65
N VAL A 145 -33.21 5.57 9.29
CA VAL A 145 -34.20 6.47 9.84
C VAL A 145 -35.50 5.73 10.20
N THR A 146 -36.29 6.31 11.07
CA THR A 146 -37.66 5.81 11.41
C THR A 146 -38.61 6.06 10.24
N ASP A 147 -39.78 5.37 10.26
CA ASP A 147 -40.82 5.57 9.24
C ASP A 147 -41.30 7.03 9.22
N GLU A 148 -41.46 7.67 10.37
CA GLU A 148 -41.80 9.10 10.45
C GLU A 148 -40.70 10.00 9.85
N GLY A 149 -39.44 9.64 10.05
CA GLY A 149 -38.30 10.35 9.44
C GLY A 149 -38.26 10.18 7.93
N LEU A 150 -38.57 9.00 7.40
CA LEU A 150 -38.68 8.75 5.96
C LEU A 150 -39.83 9.61 5.37
N ASP A 151 -41.02 9.61 5.98
CA ASP A 151 -42.13 10.41 5.49
C ASP A 151 -41.81 11.92 5.51
N HIS A 152 -41.09 12.38 6.51
CA HIS A 152 -40.67 13.78 6.58
C HIS A 152 -39.73 14.15 5.37
N VAL A 153 -38.75 13.31 5.08
CA VAL A 153 -37.81 13.54 3.95
C VAL A 153 -38.55 13.47 2.60
N LEU A 154 -39.42 12.47 2.40
CA LEU A 154 -40.14 12.29 1.14
C LEU A 154 -41.17 13.40 0.85
N ASN A 155 -41.69 14.06 1.89
CA ASN A 155 -42.66 15.17 1.79
C ASN A 155 -42.00 16.55 1.80
N SER A 156 -40.68 16.65 1.49
CA SER A 156 -39.97 17.91 1.34
C SER A 156 -40.68 18.87 0.37
N GLU A 157 -40.73 20.17 0.72
CA GLU A 157 -41.44 21.19 -0.08
C GLU A 157 -40.86 21.40 -1.46
N SER A 158 -39.53 21.25 -1.62
CA SER A 158 -38.82 21.45 -2.90
C SER A 158 -37.85 20.34 -3.21
N ALA A 159 -37.50 20.20 -4.47
CA ALA A 159 -36.49 19.25 -4.95
C ALA A 159 -35.10 19.54 -4.36
N SER A 160 -34.77 20.81 -4.17
CA SER A 160 -33.54 21.25 -3.50
C SER A 160 -33.47 20.76 -2.04
N GLU A 161 -34.58 20.89 -1.30
CA GLU A 161 -34.69 20.46 0.08
C GLU A 161 -34.59 18.93 0.18
N LEU A 162 -35.29 18.20 -0.71
CA LEU A 162 -35.19 16.73 -0.77
C LEU A 162 -33.74 16.27 -0.95
N ALA A 163 -33.01 16.87 -1.88
CA ALA A 163 -31.60 16.52 -2.12
C ALA A 163 -30.73 16.75 -0.87
N ASP A 164 -30.95 17.85 -0.16
CA ASP A 164 -30.19 18.24 1.02
C ASP A 164 -30.49 17.33 2.24
N GLN A 165 -31.76 17.02 2.45
CA GLN A 165 -32.19 16.11 3.53
C GLN A 165 -31.69 14.68 3.28
N VAL A 166 -31.79 14.18 2.05
CA VAL A 166 -31.23 12.87 1.70
C VAL A 166 -29.72 12.83 1.86
N ALA A 167 -28.99 13.87 1.40
CA ALA A 167 -27.54 13.97 1.55
C ALA A 167 -27.10 13.96 3.02
N HIS A 168 -27.89 14.51 3.92
CA HIS A 168 -27.63 14.49 5.35
C HIS A 168 -27.68 13.08 5.94
N VAL A 169 -28.64 12.26 5.52
CA VAL A 169 -28.88 10.89 6.04
C VAL A 169 -27.88 9.88 5.46
N LEU A 170 -27.38 10.09 4.24
CA LEU A 170 -26.48 9.14 3.58
C LEU A 170 -25.12 8.99 4.30
N PRO A 171 -24.55 7.77 4.38
CA PRO A 171 -23.28 7.49 5.03
C PRO A 171 -22.08 7.88 4.13
N ILE A 172 -22.00 9.14 3.74
CA ILE A 172 -20.98 9.69 2.86
C ILE A 172 -19.96 10.52 3.64
N ASN A 173 -18.73 10.56 3.13
CA ASN A 173 -17.64 11.32 3.75
C ASN A 173 -17.83 12.85 3.62
N THR A 174 -17.13 13.60 4.47
CA THR A 174 -17.22 15.05 4.55
C THR A 174 -16.92 15.75 3.22
N ARG A 175 -15.99 15.23 2.41
CA ARG A 175 -15.65 15.82 1.10
C ARG A 175 -16.81 15.72 0.12
N VAL A 176 -17.47 14.58 0.07
CA VAL A 176 -18.65 14.37 -0.80
C VAL A 176 -19.82 15.21 -0.31
N ARG A 177 -20.03 15.33 1.02
CA ARG A 177 -21.03 16.24 1.58
C ARG A 177 -20.76 17.68 1.20
N GLN A 178 -19.50 18.14 1.27
CA GLN A 178 -19.13 19.49 0.86
C GLN A 178 -19.37 19.71 -0.62
N SER A 179 -19.02 18.76 -1.50
CA SER A 179 -19.29 18.91 -2.94
C SER A 179 -20.77 19.01 -3.28
N LEU A 180 -21.63 18.35 -2.50
CA LEU A 180 -23.09 18.49 -2.63
C LEU A 180 -23.60 19.85 -2.10
N LEU A 181 -22.95 20.41 -1.08
CA LEU A 181 -23.26 21.77 -0.61
C LEU A 181 -22.82 22.82 -1.60
N ASP A 182 -21.65 22.64 -2.23
CA ASP A 182 -21.07 23.55 -3.22
C ASP A 182 -21.87 23.60 -4.54
N GLU A 183 -22.56 22.50 -4.91
CA GLU A 183 -23.33 22.45 -6.15
C GLU A 183 -24.65 23.22 -6.04
N LEU A 184 -24.77 24.32 -6.77
CA LEU A 184 -25.92 25.20 -6.76
C LEU A 184 -27.02 24.74 -7.72
N SER A 185 -26.69 24.05 -8.83
CA SER A 185 -27.68 23.49 -9.75
C SER A 185 -28.44 22.35 -9.06
N VAL A 186 -29.76 22.52 -8.94
CA VAL A 186 -30.64 21.53 -8.29
C VAL A 186 -30.60 20.21 -9.08
N ASN A 187 -30.64 20.26 -10.42
CA ASN A 187 -30.62 19.09 -11.27
C ASN A 187 -29.33 18.28 -11.11
N ARG A 188 -28.17 18.95 -11.10
CA ARG A 188 -26.87 18.28 -10.90
C ARG A 188 -26.76 17.68 -9.51
N ARG A 189 -27.21 18.39 -8.46
CA ARG A 189 -27.19 17.88 -7.09
C ARG A 189 -28.07 16.65 -6.91
N LEU A 190 -29.30 16.68 -7.45
CA LEU A 190 -30.19 15.51 -7.46
C LEU A 190 -29.54 14.32 -8.14
N ASN A 191 -28.95 14.53 -9.32
CA ASN A 191 -28.25 13.47 -10.06
C ASN A 191 -27.06 12.91 -9.25
N MET A 192 -26.26 13.75 -8.59
CA MET A 192 -25.19 13.31 -7.72
C MET A 192 -25.72 12.43 -6.57
N VAL A 193 -26.77 12.85 -5.89
CA VAL A 193 -27.37 12.09 -4.79
C VAL A 193 -27.94 10.76 -5.29
N VAL A 194 -28.63 10.74 -6.44
CA VAL A 194 -29.13 9.49 -7.08
C VAL A 194 -27.97 8.54 -7.39
N GLY A 195 -26.86 9.08 -7.91
CA GLY A 195 -25.63 8.28 -8.18
C GLY A 195 -25.08 7.62 -6.92
N ILE A 196 -25.01 8.38 -5.82
CA ILE A 196 -24.53 7.88 -4.52
C ILE A 196 -25.45 6.77 -4.00
N ILE A 197 -26.78 6.97 -4.01
CA ILE A 197 -27.74 5.94 -3.56
C ILE A 197 -27.64 4.67 -4.41
N ASN A 198 -27.47 4.80 -5.72
CA ASN A 198 -27.28 3.63 -6.58
C ASN A 198 -26.03 2.83 -6.20
N THR A 199 -24.94 3.51 -5.87
CA THR A 199 -23.71 2.85 -5.40
C THR A 199 -23.93 2.15 -4.06
N GLU A 200 -24.59 2.79 -3.11
CA GLU A 200 -24.92 2.19 -1.82
C GLU A 200 -25.83 0.97 -1.94
N LEU A 201 -26.84 1.02 -2.81
CA LEU A 201 -27.70 -0.14 -3.11
C LEU A 201 -26.91 -1.30 -3.73
N GLN A 202 -25.96 -1.01 -4.64
CA GLN A 202 -25.09 -2.05 -5.23
C GLN A 202 -24.16 -2.68 -4.20
N ILE A 203 -23.59 -1.88 -3.29
CA ILE A 203 -22.77 -2.38 -2.19
C ILE A 203 -23.58 -3.32 -1.32
N ASN A 204 -24.79 -2.91 -0.94
CA ASN A 204 -25.67 -3.71 -0.10
C ASN A 204 -26.10 -5.03 -0.79
N ASP A 205 -26.42 -4.99 -2.08
CA ASP A 205 -26.71 -6.20 -2.88
C ASP A 205 -25.50 -7.16 -2.91
N MET A 206 -24.27 -6.62 -3.02
CA MET A 206 -23.05 -7.41 -2.94
C MET A 206 -22.84 -8.01 -1.54
N GLU A 207 -23.03 -7.24 -0.49
CA GLU A 207 -22.93 -7.71 0.90
C GLU A 207 -23.95 -8.83 1.18
N ASN A 208 -25.19 -8.66 0.74
CA ASN A 208 -26.20 -9.69 0.85
C ASN A 208 -25.85 -10.96 0.05
N SER A 209 -25.28 -10.81 -1.13
CA SER A 209 -24.79 -11.96 -1.93
C SER A 209 -23.66 -12.70 -1.21
N ILE A 210 -22.70 -11.98 -0.65
CA ILE A 210 -21.59 -12.56 0.13
C ILE A 210 -22.15 -13.25 1.39
N ASN A 211 -23.04 -12.61 2.12
CA ASN A 211 -23.65 -13.18 3.33
C ASN A 211 -24.48 -14.44 2.98
N ASN A 212 -25.21 -14.45 1.86
CA ASN A 212 -25.93 -15.63 1.40
C ASN A 212 -24.99 -16.77 0.99
N GLN A 213 -23.84 -16.45 0.37
CA GLN A 213 -22.81 -17.46 0.05
C GLN A 213 -22.19 -18.05 1.32
N VAL A 214 -21.87 -17.19 2.33
CA VAL A 214 -21.36 -17.62 3.62
C VAL A 214 -22.40 -18.49 4.34
N ARG A 215 -23.68 -18.07 4.33
CA ARG A 215 -24.76 -18.81 4.94
C ARG A 215 -25.00 -20.17 4.24
N ALA A 216 -24.97 -20.21 2.92
CA ALA A 216 -25.05 -21.45 2.17
C ALA A 216 -23.86 -22.39 2.43
N GLN A 217 -22.65 -21.86 2.61
CA GLN A 217 -21.51 -22.65 3.04
C GLN A 217 -21.66 -23.16 4.48
N MET A 218 -22.17 -22.34 5.39
CA MET A 218 -22.47 -22.77 6.77
C MET A 218 -23.59 -23.82 6.82
N GLU A 219 -24.66 -23.64 6.05
CA GLU A 219 -25.75 -24.63 5.92
C GLU A 219 -25.24 -25.93 5.28
N LYS A 220 -24.34 -25.85 4.30
CA LYS A 220 -23.70 -27.04 3.73
C LYS A 220 -22.82 -27.75 4.75
N ALA A 221 -22.03 -27.01 5.51
CA ALA A 221 -21.21 -27.55 6.59
C ALA A 221 -22.05 -28.14 7.73
N GLN A 222 -23.16 -27.48 8.11
CA GLN A 222 -24.14 -28.02 9.06
C GLN A 222 -24.83 -29.28 8.53
N LYS A 223 -25.17 -29.32 7.25
CA LYS A 223 -25.77 -30.49 6.61
C LYS A 223 -24.79 -31.65 6.50
N GLU A 224 -23.51 -31.38 6.18
CA GLU A 224 -22.45 -32.37 6.25
C GLU A 224 -22.22 -32.89 7.68
N TYR A 225 -22.21 -31.98 8.65
CA TYR A 225 -22.14 -32.33 10.06
C TYR A 225 -23.33 -33.20 10.48
N PHE A 226 -24.56 -32.79 10.12
CA PHE A 226 -25.78 -33.56 10.40
C PHE A 226 -25.84 -34.91 9.70
N LEU A 227 -25.31 -35.01 8.48
CA LEU A 227 -25.20 -36.27 7.76
C LEU A 227 -24.12 -37.18 8.38
N ARG A 228 -22.98 -36.63 8.82
CA ARG A 228 -21.97 -37.36 9.57
C ARG A 228 -22.51 -37.85 10.91
N GLU A 229 -23.29 -36.98 11.59
CA GLU A 229 -23.93 -37.35 12.84
C GLU A 229 -25.00 -38.45 12.63
N LYS A 230 -25.79 -38.41 11.56
CA LYS A 230 -26.69 -39.51 11.17
C LYS A 230 -25.96 -40.79 10.85
N ILE A 231 -24.85 -40.73 10.15
CA ILE A 231 -23.99 -41.88 9.86
C ILE A 231 -23.46 -42.44 11.18
N ARG A 232 -23.07 -41.59 12.11
CA ARG A 232 -22.63 -41.98 13.44
C ARG A 232 -23.71 -42.67 14.25
N ILE A 233 -24.93 -42.10 14.24
CA ILE A 233 -26.09 -42.76 14.92
C ILE A 233 -26.45 -44.08 14.26
N ILE A 234 -26.32 -44.21 12.94
CA ILE A 234 -26.54 -45.47 12.21
C ILE A 234 -25.45 -46.47 12.55
N HIS A 235 -24.19 -46.06 12.68
CA HIS A 235 -23.08 -46.90 13.17
C HIS A 235 -23.32 -47.31 14.62
N ASP A 236 -23.80 -46.40 15.48
CA ASP A 236 -24.15 -46.72 16.86
C ASP A 236 -25.32 -47.72 16.96
N GLU A 237 -26.33 -47.64 16.05
CA GLU A 237 -27.43 -48.62 16.00
C GLU A 237 -27.03 -49.96 15.35
N LEU A 238 -26.04 -49.96 14.45
CA LEU A 238 -25.50 -51.18 13.82
C LEU A 238 -24.50 -51.93 14.71
N GLY A 239 -24.18 -51.39 15.90
CA GLY A 239 -23.28 -52.03 16.86
C GLY A 239 -21.80 -51.76 16.64
N ASP A 240 -21.42 -50.89 15.68
CA ASP A 240 -20.07 -50.38 15.49
C ASP A 240 -19.81 -49.21 16.49
N LYS A 241 -19.98 -49.44 17.76
CA LYS A 241 -19.53 -48.53 18.80
C LYS A 241 -18.02 -48.58 18.84
N MET A 242 -17.35 -47.58 18.31
CA MET A 242 -16.05 -47.24 18.86
C MET A 242 -16.30 -46.82 20.33
N ASP A 243 -15.94 -47.67 21.23
CA ASP A 243 -15.96 -47.41 22.64
C ASP A 243 -15.10 -46.15 22.91
N PRO A 244 -15.52 -45.14 23.66
CA PRO A 244 -14.67 -43.99 24.03
C PRO A 244 -13.31 -44.44 24.58
N ASP A 245 -13.27 -45.58 25.20
CA ASP A 245 -12.03 -46.21 25.69
C ASP A 245 -11.17 -46.72 24.49
N GLN A 246 -11.77 -47.23 23.41
CA GLN A 246 -11.03 -47.66 22.20
C GLN A 246 -10.44 -46.45 21.45
N GLU A 247 -11.18 -45.36 21.29
CA GLU A 247 -10.65 -44.15 20.67
C GLU A 247 -9.54 -43.51 21.53
N ALA A 248 -9.67 -43.53 22.85
CA ALA A 248 -8.62 -43.09 23.76
C ALA A 248 -7.37 -43.99 23.68
N ASP A 249 -7.56 -45.29 23.50
CA ASP A 249 -6.43 -46.23 23.34
C ASP A 249 -5.74 -46.04 21.99
N GLU A 250 -6.45 -45.76 20.89
CA GLU A 250 -5.86 -45.39 19.60
C GLU A 250 -5.05 -44.09 19.70
N LEU A 251 -5.55 -43.07 20.41
CA LEU A 251 -4.81 -41.81 20.65
C LEU A 251 -3.56 -42.07 21.51
N ARG A 252 -3.60 -43.04 22.48
CA ARG A 252 -2.43 -43.40 23.26
C ARG A 252 -1.40 -44.19 22.44
N GLU A 253 -1.82 -45.07 21.53
CA GLU A 253 -0.92 -45.73 20.59
C GLU A 253 -0.18 -44.70 19.71
N GLN A 254 -0.90 -43.72 19.18
CA GLN A 254 -0.28 -42.64 18.42
C GLN A 254 0.69 -41.82 19.28
N LEU A 255 0.34 -41.56 20.55
CA LEU A 255 1.21 -40.83 21.48
C LEU A 255 2.51 -41.63 21.76
N GLN A 256 2.42 -42.92 21.93
CA GLN A 256 3.60 -43.78 22.16
C GLN A 256 4.55 -43.81 20.96
N ALA A 257 4.00 -43.68 19.74
CA ALA A 257 4.79 -43.65 18.51
C ALA A 257 5.62 -42.36 18.34
N LEU A 258 5.31 -41.29 19.09
CA LEU A 258 5.96 -39.99 18.94
C LEU A 258 7.28 -39.84 19.71
N GLU A 259 7.71 -40.82 20.54
CA GLU A 259 8.96 -40.77 21.32
C GLU A 259 9.21 -39.43 22.05
N LEU A 260 8.20 -38.93 22.73
CA LEU A 260 8.24 -37.61 23.40
C LEU A 260 9.00 -37.66 24.74
N SER A 261 9.42 -36.47 25.21
CA SER A 261 9.92 -36.36 26.59
C SER A 261 8.84 -36.76 27.60
N GLU A 262 9.24 -37.34 28.73
CA GLU A 262 8.33 -37.82 29.76
C GLU A 262 7.34 -36.71 30.22
N GLU A 263 7.77 -35.47 30.28
CA GLU A 263 6.95 -34.33 30.68
C GLU A 263 5.84 -34.08 29.67
N ILE A 264 6.17 -33.99 28.38
CA ILE A 264 5.21 -33.74 27.29
C ILE A 264 4.26 -34.93 27.15
N HIS A 265 4.80 -36.15 27.18
CA HIS A 265 4.02 -37.39 27.10
C HIS A 265 2.96 -37.41 28.19
N ASN A 266 3.36 -37.23 29.46
CA ASN A 266 2.45 -37.24 30.60
C ASN A 266 1.38 -36.12 30.51
N ARG A 267 1.71 -34.98 29.91
CA ARG A 267 0.77 -33.87 29.74
C ARG A 267 -0.29 -34.22 28.71
N ILE A 268 0.10 -34.80 27.58
CA ILE A 268 -0.83 -35.24 26.53
C ILE A 268 -1.69 -36.41 27.04
N ASP A 269 -1.11 -37.39 27.72
CA ASP A 269 -1.85 -38.54 28.28
C ASP A 269 -2.90 -38.13 29.33
N LYS A 270 -2.62 -37.07 30.12
CA LYS A 270 -3.62 -36.49 31.01
C LYS A 270 -4.82 -35.92 30.24
N GLU A 271 -4.60 -35.25 29.13
CA GLU A 271 -5.69 -34.71 28.30
C GLU A 271 -6.46 -35.86 27.60
N ILE A 272 -5.80 -36.93 27.16
CA ILE A 272 -6.46 -38.13 26.61
C ILE A 272 -7.30 -38.81 27.71
N THR A 273 -6.76 -38.94 28.93
CA THR A 273 -7.49 -39.50 30.07
C THR A 273 -8.68 -38.62 30.47
N ARG A 274 -8.57 -37.28 30.31
CA ARG A 274 -9.68 -36.36 30.52
C ARG A 274 -10.74 -36.55 29.44
N TYR A 275 -10.33 -36.75 28.19
CA TYR A 275 -11.21 -37.01 27.05
C TYR A 275 -12.02 -38.28 27.24
N SER A 276 -11.37 -39.40 27.61
CA SER A 276 -12.06 -40.69 27.83
C SER A 276 -13.12 -40.64 28.94
N ARG A 277 -12.92 -39.78 29.95
CA ARG A 277 -13.87 -39.60 31.06
C ARG A 277 -14.98 -38.62 30.80
N MET A 278 -14.92 -37.87 29.68
CA MET A 278 -15.87 -36.82 29.36
C MET A 278 -17.04 -37.36 28.55
N PRO A 279 -18.31 -37.04 28.91
CA PRO A 279 -19.45 -37.42 28.09
C PRO A 279 -19.33 -36.87 26.67
N GLN A 280 -19.41 -37.75 25.66
CA GLN A 280 -19.22 -37.40 24.25
C GLN A 280 -20.24 -36.36 23.70
N MET A 281 -21.40 -36.25 24.35
CA MET A 281 -22.43 -35.29 23.96
C MET A 281 -22.11 -33.86 24.40
N MET A 282 -21.03 -33.61 25.14
CA MET A 282 -20.63 -32.27 25.54
C MET A 282 -19.82 -31.60 24.42
N PRO A 283 -20.12 -30.32 24.07
CA PRO A 283 -19.35 -29.55 23.09
C PRO A 283 -17.86 -29.48 23.40
N GLU A 284 -17.50 -29.49 24.68
CA GLU A 284 -16.12 -29.51 25.20
C GLU A 284 -15.34 -30.75 24.79
N SER A 285 -16.01 -31.88 24.60
CA SER A 285 -15.38 -33.15 24.17
C SER A 285 -14.78 -32.97 22.76
N ASN A 286 -15.49 -32.37 21.83
CA ASN A 286 -14.98 -32.07 20.48
C ASN A 286 -13.82 -31.08 20.49
N ILE A 287 -13.85 -30.07 21.37
CA ILE A 287 -12.78 -29.10 21.52
C ILE A 287 -11.52 -29.81 22.04
N LEU A 288 -11.67 -30.68 23.02
CA LEU A 288 -10.57 -31.42 23.62
C LEU A 288 -9.99 -32.46 22.64
N ARG A 289 -10.84 -33.15 21.89
CA ARG A 289 -10.42 -34.05 20.82
C ARG A 289 -9.58 -33.34 19.77
N ASN A 290 -10.09 -32.23 19.23
CA ASN A 290 -9.36 -31.41 18.25
C ASN A 290 -8.00 -30.96 18.83
N TYR A 291 -7.95 -30.56 20.10
CA TYR A 291 -6.72 -30.18 20.77
C TYR A 291 -5.71 -31.33 20.82
N ILE A 292 -6.15 -32.52 21.22
CA ILE A 292 -5.31 -33.74 21.25
C ILE A 292 -4.81 -34.10 19.85
N GLU A 293 -5.69 -34.02 18.82
CA GLU A 293 -5.29 -34.27 17.43
C GLU A 293 -4.21 -33.26 16.96
N TRP A 294 -4.31 -31.98 17.37
CA TRP A 294 -3.24 -31.03 17.09
C TRP A 294 -1.93 -31.43 17.72
N LEU A 295 -1.93 -31.81 18.99
CA LEU A 295 -0.71 -32.22 19.70
C LEU A 295 -0.06 -33.46 19.08
N LEU A 296 -0.86 -34.45 18.67
CA LEU A 296 -0.35 -35.71 18.06
C LEU A 296 0.18 -35.49 16.62
N GLN A 297 -0.31 -34.47 15.92
CA GLN A 297 0.09 -34.17 14.53
C GLN A 297 1.29 -33.21 14.43
N LEU A 298 1.77 -32.68 15.56
CA LEU A 298 2.96 -31.84 15.55
C LEU A 298 4.23 -32.67 15.39
N PRO A 299 5.20 -32.18 14.58
CA PRO A 299 6.47 -32.89 14.36
C PRO A 299 7.46 -32.65 15.50
N TRP A 300 7.22 -33.23 16.68
CA TRP A 300 8.04 -33.00 17.86
C TRP A 300 9.50 -33.40 17.67
N ASN A 301 9.75 -34.56 17.07
CA ASN A 301 11.08 -35.14 16.89
C ASN A 301 11.41 -35.49 15.43
N THR A 302 10.50 -35.24 14.49
CA THR A 302 10.70 -35.56 13.09
C THR A 302 11.57 -34.50 12.42
N LEU A 303 12.75 -34.89 11.95
CA LEU A 303 13.70 -34.00 11.25
C LEU A 303 13.87 -34.47 9.80
N SER A 304 13.97 -33.52 8.86
CA SER A 304 14.49 -33.79 7.52
C SER A 304 16.00 -33.97 7.58
N GLU A 305 16.54 -34.89 6.78
CA GLU A 305 17.99 -35.04 6.64
C GLU A 305 18.57 -33.83 5.86
N ASP A 306 19.44 -33.08 6.51
CA ASP A 306 20.09 -31.91 5.87
C ASP A 306 21.11 -32.39 4.83
N ARG A 307 20.95 -31.89 3.61
CA ARG A 307 21.97 -31.95 2.56
C ARG A 307 22.70 -30.60 2.49
N LEU A 308 23.86 -30.51 3.13
CA LEU A 308 24.69 -29.32 3.11
C LEU A 308 25.91 -29.52 2.19
N ASP A 309 25.67 -29.92 0.94
CA ASP A 309 26.69 -29.85 -0.10
C ASP A 309 26.63 -28.48 -0.81
N LEU A 310 27.68 -27.68 -0.63
CA LEU A 310 27.75 -26.31 -1.18
C LEU A 310 27.79 -26.30 -2.72
N LYS A 311 28.27 -27.39 -3.36
CA LYS A 311 28.27 -27.50 -4.82
C LYS A 311 26.86 -27.75 -5.34
N GLU A 312 26.16 -28.75 -4.77
CA GLU A 312 24.75 -29.01 -5.10
C GLU A 312 23.87 -27.79 -4.81
N ALA A 313 24.10 -27.09 -3.69
CA ALA A 313 23.39 -25.86 -3.36
C ALA A 313 23.62 -24.77 -4.41
N MET A 314 24.84 -24.60 -4.89
CA MET A 314 25.14 -23.65 -5.99
C MET A 314 24.45 -24.08 -7.29
N ASP A 315 24.48 -25.36 -7.65
CA ASP A 315 23.83 -25.89 -8.85
C ASP A 315 22.31 -25.64 -8.82
N VAL A 316 21.67 -25.85 -7.67
CA VAL A 316 20.24 -25.56 -7.48
C VAL A 316 19.96 -24.07 -7.63
N LEU A 317 20.75 -23.20 -6.98
CA LEU A 317 20.58 -21.75 -7.05
C LEU A 317 20.83 -21.22 -8.47
N GLU A 318 21.79 -21.77 -9.22
CA GLU A 318 22.03 -21.40 -10.61
C GLU A 318 20.96 -21.92 -11.55
N GLY A 319 20.46 -23.14 -11.31
CA GLY A 319 19.37 -23.73 -12.08
C GLY A 319 18.06 -22.98 -11.96
N ASP A 320 17.74 -22.47 -10.78
CA ASP A 320 16.48 -21.80 -10.49
C ASP A 320 16.54 -20.26 -10.70
N HIS A 321 17.75 -19.63 -10.67
CA HIS A 321 17.91 -18.17 -10.73
C HIS A 321 19.07 -17.75 -11.65
N TYR A 322 18.76 -16.82 -12.55
CA TYR A 322 19.78 -16.20 -13.41
C TYR A 322 20.43 -14.99 -12.72
N GLY A 323 21.74 -14.87 -12.82
CA GLY A 323 22.49 -13.78 -12.21
C GLY A 323 22.49 -13.87 -10.66
N LEU A 324 22.42 -12.72 -9.99
CA LEU A 324 22.42 -12.62 -8.52
C LEU A 324 23.68 -13.21 -7.84
N GLU A 325 24.85 -13.16 -8.52
CA GLU A 325 26.10 -13.79 -8.09
C GLU A 325 26.47 -13.45 -6.62
N LYS A 326 26.41 -12.16 -6.25
CA LYS A 326 26.71 -11.71 -4.90
C LYS A 326 25.73 -12.29 -3.87
N VAL A 327 24.45 -12.36 -4.22
CA VAL A 327 23.39 -12.90 -3.35
C VAL A 327 23.59 -14.39 -3.14
N LYS A 328 23.82 -15.15 -4.23
CA LYS A 328 24.12 -16.59 -4.18
C LYS A 328 25.35 -16.88 -3.33
N LYS A 329 26.44 -16.13 -3.56
CA LYS A 329 27.67 -16.27 -2.78
C LYS A 329 27.42 -16.04 -1.28
N ARG A 330 26.66 -14.98 -0.93
CA ARG A 330 26.34 -14.67 0.46
C ARG A 330 25.49 -15.77 1.11
N ILE A 331 24.54 -16.35 0.37
CA ILE A 331 23.74 -17.49 0.82
C ILE A 331 24.64 -18.70 1.08
N LEU A 332 25.58 -18.99 0.16
CA LEU A 332 26.53 -20.11 0.33
C LEU A 332 27.47 -19.90 1.53
N GLU A 333 27.94 -18.66 1.75
CA GLU A 333 28.74 -18.33 2.94
C GLU A 333 27.94 -18.61 4.22
N PHE A 334 26.66 -18.24 4.24
CA PHE A 334 25.76 -18.50 5.36
C PHE A 334 25.54 -20.02 5.59
N LEU A 335 25.30 -20.77 4.51
CA LEU A 335 25.19 -22.24 4.59
C LEU A 335 26.49 -22.92 5.02
N ALA A 336 27.65 -22.38 4.60
CA ALA A 336 28.96 -22.89 5.02
C ALA A 336 29.21 -22.70 6.51
N VAL A 337 28.88 -21.53 7.06
CA VAL A 337 28.98 -21.27 8.51
C VAL A 337 28.11 -22.24 9.29
N ARG A 338 26.87 -22.46 8.84
CA ARG A 338 25.96 -23.43 9.45
C ARG A 338 26.50 -24.86 9.41
N LYS A 339 27.10 -25.28 8.30
CA LYS A 339 27.73 -26.60 8.17
C LYS A 339 28.87 -26.79 9.16
N LEU A 340 29.68 -25.75 9.38
CA LEU A 340 30.85 -25.81 10.25
C LEU A 340 30.50 -25.67 11.74
N SER A 341 29.55 -24.81 12.08
CA SER A 341 29.21 -24.54 13.47
C SER A 341 28.43 -25.66 14.14
N GLY A 342 27.75 -26.51 13.38
CA GLY A 342 26.90 -27.59 13.91
C GLY A 342 25.80 -27.09 14.87
N LYS A 343 25.80 -25.79 15.19
CA LYS A 343 24.83 -25.13 16.08
C LYS A 343 23.67 -24.59 15.25
N GLN A 344 22.50 -24.86 15.71
CA GLN A 344 21.25 -24.50 15.07
C GLN A 344 20.74 -23.11 15.45
N GLY A 345 21.46 -22.32 16.20
CA GLY A 345 21.12 -20.96 16.55
C GLY A 345 21.89 -19.96 15.67
N GLY A 346 21.29 -19.43 14.64
CA GLY A 346 21.94 -18.52 13.70
C GLY A 346 21.13 -17.26 13.43
N SER A 347 21.78 -16.29 12.77
CA SER A 347 21.16 -15.06 12.29
C SER A 347 20.00 -15.37 11.36
N ILE A 348 18.96 -14.57 11.40
CA ILE A 348 17.80 -14.64 10.51
C ILE A 348 18.22 -14.06 9.15
N LEU A 349 18.00 -14.79 8.07
CA LEU A 349 18.30 -14.29 6.74
C LEU A 349 17.16 -13.37 6.26
N CYS A 350 17.47 -12.10 5.96
CA CYS A 350 16.49 -11.15 5.46
C CYS A 350 16.78 -10.75 4.01
N LEU A 351 15.88 -11.13 3.09
CA LEU A 351 15.97 -10.76 1.68
C LEU A 351 15.22 -9.46 1.44
N VAL A 352 15.95 -8.39 1.15
CA VAL A 352 15.40 -7.05 0.93
C VAL A 352 15.50 -6.64 -0.53
N GLY A 353 14.46 -6.03 -1.08
CA GLY A 353 14.50 -5.52 -2.46
C GLY A 353 13.13 -5.25 -3.03
N PRO A 354 13.05 -4.67 -4.23
CA PRO A 354 11.78 -4.33 -4.86
C PRO A 354 10.92 -5.57 -5.13
N PRO A 355 9.60 -5.38 -5.36
CA PRO A 355 8.72 -6.49 -5.67
C PRO A 355 9.10 -7.16 -7.00
N GLY A 356 8.98 -8.50 -7.05
CA GLY A 356 9.19 -9.28 -8.27
C GLY A 356 10.66 -9.62 -8.60
N VAL A 357 11.62 -9.34 -7.71
CA VAL A 357 13.04 -9.71 -7.93
C VAL A 357 13.37 -11.14 -7.50
N GLY A 358 12.38 -11.93 -7.08
CA GLY A 358 12.58 -13.35 -6.79
C GLY A 358 12.86 -13.68 -5.32
N LYS A 359 12.58 -12.80 -4.36
CA LYS A 359 12.79 -13.05 -2.91
C LYS A 359 12.19 -14.38 -2.43
N THR A 360 10.91 -14.58 -2.71
CA THR A 360 10.18 -15.79 -2.30
C THR A 360 10.66 -17.05 -3.02
N SER A 361 10.98 -16.95 -4.33
CA SER A 361 11.51 -18.09 -5.08
C SER A 361 12.91 -18.46 -4.62
N LEU A 362 13.74 -17.47 -4.26
CA LEU A 362 15.08 -17.71 -3.72
C LEU A 362 15.03 -18.46 -2.39
N ALA A 363 14.09 -18.09 -1.50
CA ALA A 363 13.85 -18.80 -0.25
C ALA A 363 13.43 -20.26 -0.49
N SER A 364 12.57 -20.51 -1.47
CA SER A 364 12.18 -21.87 -1.88
C SER A 364 13.37 -22.68 -2.43
N SER A 365 14.25 -22.04 -3.22
CA SER A 365 15.45 -22.71 -3.75
C SER A 365 16.48 -23.02 -2.65
N ILE A 366 16.58 -22.17 -1.62
CA ILE A 366 17.39 -22.46 -0.43
C ILE A 366 16.84 -23.71 0.30
N ALA A 367 15.53 -23.81 0.49
CA ALA A 367 14.91 -24.98 1.11
C ALA A 367 15.21 -26.26 0.31
N LYS A 368 15.05 -26.18 -1.02
CA LYS A 368 15.37 -27.29 -1.93
C LYS A 368 16.85 -27.69 -1.87
N ALA A 369 17.77 -26.71 -1.82
CA ALA A 369 19.19 -26.93 -1.69
C ALA A 369 19.60 -27.59 -0.36
N MET A 370 18.85 -27.30 0.72
CA MET A 370 19.05 -27.91 2.04
C MET A 370 18.32 -29.25 2.22
N ASN A 371 17.49 -29.66 1.28
CA ASN A 371 16.57 -30.80 1.37
C ASN A 371 15.60 -30.67 2.56
N ARG A 372 15.10 -29.46 2.80
CA ARG A 372 14.14 -29.16 3.88
C ARG A 372 12.78 -28.78 3.30
N GLU A 373 11.73 -29.09 4.05
CA GLU A 373 10.38 -28.62 3.72
C GLU A 373 10.31 -27.08 3.74
N PHE A 374 9.50 -26.53 2.84
CA PHE A 374 9.36 -25.08 2.69
C PHE A 374 7.99 -24.62 3.15
N ILE A 375 7.96 -23.70 4.11
CA ILE A 375 6.75 -23.07 4.62
C ILE A 375 6.79 -21.58 4.31
N ARG A 376 5.65 -21.02 3.94
CA ARG A 376 5.48 -19.59 3.74
C ARG A 376 4.34 -19.05 4.60
N ALA A 377 4.62 -18.07 5.45
CA ALA A 377 3.63 -17.27 6.14
C ALA A 377 3.74 -15.80 5.72
N SER A 378 2.65 -15.23 5.23
CA SER A 378 2.61 -13.79 4.91
C SER A 378 2.28 -13.00 6.16
N LEU A 379 3.11 -12.01 6.48
CA LEU A 379 2.90 -11.09 7.59
C LEU A 379 2.25 -9.77 7.16
N GLY A 380 2.04 -9.58 5.86
CA GLY A 380 1.39 -8.39 5.32
C GLY A 380 -0.06 -8.29 5.78
N GLY A 381 -0.36 -7.25 6.58
CA GLY A 381 -1.68 -7.00 7.13
C GLY A 381 -1.99 -7.68 8.46
N VAL A 382 -1.05 -8.41 9.05
CA VAL A 382 -1.17 -8.96 10.41
C VAL A 382 -1.15 -7.80 11.41
N ARG A 383 -2.18 -7.76 12.27
CA ARG A 383 -2.37 -6.73 13.29
C ARG A 383 -2.54 -7.31 14.69
N ASP A 384 -2.96 -8.57 14.78
CA ASP A 384 -3.25 -9.26 16.03
C ASP A 384 -2.11 -10.24 16.36
N GLU A 385 -1.60 -10.16 17.57
CA GLU A 385 -0.60 -11.09 18.12
C GLU A 385 -1.10 -12.54 18.09
N ALA A 386 -2.41 -12.73 18.23
CA ALA A 386 -3.04 -14.05 18.19
C ALA A 386 -2.87 -14.78 16.85
N GLU A 387 -2.61 -14.08 15.73
CA GLU A 387 -2.27 -14.73 14.47
C GLU A 387 -0.92 -15.47 14.55
N ILE A 388 0.00 -15.03 15.42
CA ILE A 388 1.32 -15.62 15.60
C ILE A 388 1.30 -16.65 16.72
N ARG A 389 0.74 -16.27 17.89
CA ARG A 389 0.71 -17.09 19.12
C ARG A 389 -0.53 -17.93 19.30
N GLY A 390 -1.52 -17.83 18.39
CA GLY A 390 -2.79 -18.55 18.53
C GLY A 390 -3.74 -17.92 19.56
N HIS A 391 -4.96 -18.41 19.58
CA HIS A 391 -6.00 -18.02 20.52
C HIS A 391 -6.09 -19.03 21.66
N ARG A 392 -6.46 -18.57 22.85
CA ARG A 392 -6.71 -19.49 23.96
C ARG A 392 -7.82 -20.47 23.61
N ARG A 393 -7.59 -21.76 23.85
CA ARG A 393 -8.50 -22.88 23.51
C ARG A 393 -9.93 -22.77 24.08
N THR A 394 -10.15 -21.90 25.05
CA THR A 394 -11.46 -21.64 25.64
C THR A 394 -12.43 -20.86 24.75
N TYR A 395 -11.93 -20.24 23.68
CA TYR A 395 -12.77 -19.50 22.73
C TYR A 395 -13.32 -20.44 21.65
N VAL A 396 -14.58 -20.26 21.28
CA VAL A 396 -15.20 -21.01 20.17
C VAL A 396 -14.49 -20.65 18.87
N GLY A 397 -14.00 -21.68 18.17
CA GLY A 397 -13.25 -21.50 16.92
C GLY A 397 -11.75 -21.12 17.11
N ALA A 398 -11.21 -21.26 18.32
CA ALA A 398 -9.79 -21.08 18.57
C ALA A 398 -8.93 -22.02 17.72
N LEU A 399 -7.81 -21.49 17.21
CA LEU A 399 -6.81 -22.21 16.43
C LEU A 399 -5.41 -21.84 16.93
N PRO A 400 -4.43 -22.76 16.77
CA PRO A 400 -3.03 -22.42 16.97
C PRO A 400 -2.56 -21.27 16.08
N GLY A 401 -1.50 -20.60 16.47
CA GLY A 401 -0.86 -19.56 15.67
C GLY A 401 -0.28 -20.11 14.36
N ARG A 402 -0.04 -19.20 13.42
CA ARG A 402 0.50 -19.53 12.08
C ARG A 402 1.84 -20.30 12.13
N MET A 403 2.63 -20.10 13.18
CA MET A 403 3.91 -20.78 13.35
C MET A 403 3.70 -22.29 13.58
N ILE A 404 2.85 -22.62 14.51
CA ILE A 404 2.48 -24.01 14.83
C ILE A 404 1.74 -24.68 13.67
N GLN A 405 0.79 -23.97 13.03
CA GLN A 405 0.11 -24.46 11.84
C GLN A 405 1.09 -24.77 10.70
N GLY A 406 2.08 -23.92 10.51
CA GLY A 406 3.14 -24.11 9.52
C GLY A 406 3.91 -25.40 9.77
N LEU A 407 4.37 -25.63 11.00
CA LEU A 407 5.12 -26.86 11.36
C LEU A 407 4.30 -28.14 11.16
N LYS A 408 3.03 -28.12 11.55
CA LYS A 408 2.13 -29.24 11.27
C LYS A 408 2.07 -29.57 9.78
N ASN A 409 1.93 -28.53 8.93
CA ASN A 409 1.83 -28.72 7.48
C ASN A 409 3.15 -29.20 6.86
N ALA A 410 4.29 -28.83 7.43
CA ALA A 410 5.60 -29.33 7.02
C ALA A 410 5.85 -30.80 7.41
N GLY A 411 5.27 -31.25 8.50
CA GLY A 411 5.54 -32.59 9.06
C GLY A 411 6.96 -32.78 9.57
N THR A 412 7.76 -31.71 9.64
CA THR A 412 9.15 -31.74 10.15
C THR A 412 9.42 -30.55 11.07
N ARG A 413 10.28 -30.72 12.07
CA ARG A 413 10.64 -29.69 13.04
C ARG A 413 11.65 -28.68 12.50
N ASN A 414 12.41 -29.04 11.47
CA ASN A 414 13.49 -28.24 10.89
C ASN A 414 13.20 -27.68 9.46
N PRO A 415 12.01 -27.18 9.16
CA PRO A 415 11.73 -26.63 7.83
C PRO A 415 12.49 -25.32 7.59
N VAL A 416 12.50 -24.86 6.33
CA VAL A 416 12.78 -23.48 6.00
C VAL A 416 11.46 -22.69 6.08
N PHE A 417 11.41 -21.74 6.97
CA PHE A 417 10.23 -20.95 7.23
C PHE A 417 10.40 -19.53 6.71
N LEU A 418 9.63 -19.18 5.67
CA LEU A 418 9.63 -17.86 5.07
C LEU A 418 8.55 -16.97 5.71
N LEU A 419 8.96 -15.91 6.35
CA LEU A 419 8.10 -14.82 6.82
C LEU A 419 8.11 -13.70 5.78
N ASP A 420 7.05 -13.64 4.97
CA ASP A 420 6.98 -12.73 3.82
C ASP A 420 6.38 -11.36 4.22
N GLU A 421 6.96 -10.28 3.71
CA GLU A 421 6.51 -8.90 3.91
C GLU A 421 6.57 -8.40 5.38
N ILE A 422 7.68 -8.65 6.07
CA ILE A 422 7.86 -8.24 7.48
C ILE A 422 7.86 -6.71 7.69
N ASP A 423 8.15 -5.94 6.65
CA ASP A 423 8.09 -4.48 6.63
C ASP A 423 6.66 -3.91 6.61
N LYS A 424 5.65 -4.77 6.50
CA LYS A 424 4.23 -4.41 6.51
C LYS A 424 3.51 -4.78 7.81
N LEU A 425 4.25 -5.14 8.83
CA LEU A 425 3.71 -5.35 10.17
C LEU A 425 3.18 -4.02 10.71
N ALA A 426 1.94 -4.02 11.17
CA ALA A 426 1.32 -2.87 11.81
C ALA A 426 1.11 -3.16 13.30
N SER A 427 1.50 -2.21 14.16
CA SER A 427 1.13 -2.24 15.57
C SER A 427 -0.20 -1.50 15.75
N ASP A 428 -1.19 -2.14 16.35
CA ASP A 428 -2.48 -1.57 16.72
C ASP A 428 -2.72 -1.73 18.22
N TYR A 429 -3.77 -1.09 18.73
CA TYR A 429 -4.24 -1.19 20.13
C TYR A 429 -4.56 -2.62 20.61
N LYS A 430 -4.58 -3.62 19.71
CA LYS A 430 -4.95 -5.02 20.01
C LYS A 430 -3.79 -5.96 20.26
N GLY A 431 -2.55 -5.49 20.21
CA GLY A 431 -1.36 -6.31 20.45
C GLY A 431 -0.16 -5.86 19.63
N ASP A 432 1.00 -6.39 19.96
CA ASP A 432 2.25 -6.15 19.24
C ASP A 432 2.76 -7.44 18.57
N PRO A 433 2.40 -7.68 17.30
CA PRO A 433 2.89 -8.83 16.55
C PRO A 433 4.42 -8.90 16.48
N SER A 434 5.11 -7.74 16.57
CA SER A 434 6.58 -7.68 16.54
C SER A 434 7.20 -8.34 17.76
N SER A 435 6.60 -8.15 18.94
CA SER A 435 7.05 -8.81 20.17
C SER A 435 6.86 -10.32 20.13
N ALA A 436 5.73 -10.80 19.59
CA ALA A 436 5.51 -12.23 19.39
C ALA A 436 6.52 -12.86 18.41
N LEU A 437 6.85 -12.13 17.33
CA LEU A 437 7.87 -12.57 16.37
C LEU A 437 9.27 -12.58 16.97
N LEU A 438 9.58 -11.63 17.86
CA LEU A 438 10.88 -11.64 18.56
C LEU A 438 11.07 -12.93 19.35
N GLU A 439 10.05 -13.39 20.09
CA GLU A 439 10.12 -14.64 20.84
C GLU A 439 10.36 -15.86 19.94
N VAL A 440 9.71 -15.90 18.76
CA VAL A 440 9.89 -16.99 17.79
C VAL A 440 11.27 -16.95 17.12
N LEU A 441 11.77 -15.76 16.84
CA LEU A 441 12.98 -15.56 16.04
C LEU A 441 14.25 -15.45 16.88
N ASP A 442 14.14 -15.13 18.16
CA ASP A 442 15.30 -14.99 19.07
C ASP A 442 15.86 -16.36 19.46
N PRO A 443 17.11 -16.68 19.12
CA PRO A 443 17.73 -17.96 19.49
C PRO A 443 17.77 -18.24 21.00
N GLU A 444 17.70 -17.21 21.84
CA GLU A 444 17.68 -17.38 23.29
C GLU A 444 16.30 -17.77 23.84
N GLN A 445 15.22 -17.52 23.08
CA GLN A 445 13.85 -17.73 23.52
C GLN A 445 13.10 -18.78 22.68
N ASN A 446 13.48 -18.98 21.42
CA ASN A 446 12.74 -19.81 20.47
C ASN A 446 12.69 -21.31 20.80
N SER A 447 13.58 -21.80 21.66
CA SER A 447 13.57 -23.19 22.14
C SER A 447 12.39 -23.50 23.09
N THR A 448 11.76 -22.46 23.64
CA THR A 448 10.67 -22.56 24.61
C THR A 448 9.45 -21.74 24.22
N PHE A 449 9.24 -21.55 22.90
CA PHE A 449 8.09 -20.81 22.41
C PHE A 449 6.76 -21.44 22.84
N SER A 450 5.86 -20.65 23.42
CA SER A 450 4.57 -21.11 23.90
C SER A 450 3.43 -20.48 23.10
N ASP A 451 2.76 -21.31 22.29
CA ASP A 451 1.51 -20.95 21.63
C ASP A 451 0.35 -20.99 22.62
N HIS A 452 -0.55 -20.02 22.57
CA HIS A 452 -1.68 -19.91 23.51
C HIS A 452 -2.73 -21.00 23.36
N TYR A 453 -2.81 -21.66 22.19
CA TYR A 453 -3.70 -22.79 21.96
C TYR A 453 -3.08 -24.09 22.46
N ILE A 454 -1.80 -24.31 22.09
CA ILE A 454 -1.08 -25.55 22.41
C ILE A 454 -0.69 -25.59 23.88
N GLU A 455 -0.32 -24.46 24.49
CA GLU A 455 0.11 -24.31 25.89
C GLU A 455 1.26 -25.25 26.33
N ILE A 456 1.89 -25.92 25.38
CA ILE A 456 3.11 -26.75 25.57
C ILE A 456 4.23 -26.04 24.82
N PRO A 457 5.38 -25.79 25.47
CA PRO A 457 6.52 -25.20 24.80
C PRO A 457 6.95 -26.05 23.59
N PHE A 458 7.16 -25.39 22.46
CA PHE A 458 7.66 -26.00 21.24
C PHE A 458 9.01 -25.42 20.87
N ASP A 459 9.95 -26.28 20.48
CA ASP A 459 11.30 -25.88 20.12
C ASP A 459 11.42 -25.50 18.65
N PHE A 460 11.63 -24.23 18.36
CA PHE A 460 11.84 -23.66 17.03
C PHE A 460 13.33 -23.47 16.68
N SER A 461 14.27 -23.92 17.49
CA SER A 461 15.71 -23.72 17.29
C SER A 461 16.24 -24.36 16.00
N ASP A 462 15.59 -25.41 15.51
CA ASP A 462 15.95 -26.15 14.29
C ASP A 462 15.42 -25.50 13.01
N VAL A 463 14.47 -24.59 13.12
CA VAL A 463 13.87 -23.89 11.98
C VAL A 463 14.88 -22.95 11.32
N PHE A 464 14.92 -22.97 9.99
CA PHE A 464 15.70 -21.99 9.23
C PHE A 464 14.82 -20.80 8.83
N TRP A 465 15.03 -19.68 9.50
CA TRP A 465 14.23 -18.50 9.30
C TRP A 465 14.72 -17.66 8.12
N ILE A 466 13.84 -17.39 7.18
CA ILE A 466 14.04 -16.42 6.12
C ILE A 466 12.93 -15.38 6.20
N THR A 467 13.27 -14.12 6.10
CA THR A 467 12.31 -13.02 6.05
C THR A 467 12.43 -12.27 4.74
N THR A 468 11.36 -11.62 4.30
CA THR A 468 11.43 -10.72 3.15
C THR A 468 10.91 -9.34 3.53
N ALA A 469 11.51 -8.31 2.93
CA ALA A 469 11.05 -6.93 3.03
C ALA A 469 11.22 -6.21 1.69
N ASN A 470 10.45 -5.15 1.48
CA ASN A 470 10.66 -4.25 0.36
C ASN A 470 11.52 -3.05 0.78
N VAL A 471 11.31 -2.55 1.98
CA VAL A 471 11.96 -1.35 2.52
C VAL A 471 12.59 -1.67 3.89
N PRO A 472 13.93 -1.67 4.01
CA PRO A 472 14.61 -2.07 5.25
C PRO A 472 14.30 -1.16 6.44
N SER A 473 14.03 0.13 6.21
CA SER A 473 13.72 1.10 7.26
C SER A 473 12.36 0.88 7.93
N HIS A 474 11.45 0.12 7.30
CA HIS A 474 10.14 -0.20 7.85
C HIS A 474 10.16 -1.47 8.72
N ILE A 475 11.26 -2.21 8.72
CA ILE A 475 11.41 -3.36 9.62
C ILE A 475 11.58 -2.82 11.05
N PRO A 476 10.82 -3.34 12.04
CA PRO A 476 10.99 -2.95 13.44
C PRO A 476 12.45 -3.10 13.89
N GLY A 477 12.99 -2.08 14.57
CA GLY A 477 14.40 -2.01 14.97
C GLY A 477 14.92 -3.28 15.65
N PRO A 478 14.24 -3.77 16.72
CA PRO A 478 14.68 -4.98 17.45
C PRO A 478 14.77 -6.25 16.58
N LEU A 479 13.87 -6.39 15.57
CA LEU A 479 13.93 -7.49 14.62
C LEU A 479 15.09 -7.31 13.64
N ARG A 480 15.26 -6.10 13.11
CA ARG A 480 16.31 -5.78 12.14
C ARG A 480 17.72 -6.05 12.68
N ASP A 481 17.96 -5.74 13.97
CA ASP A 481 19.26 -5.93 14.61
C ASP A 481 19.68 -7.42 14.71
N ARG A 482 18.71 -8.35 14.58
CA ARG A 482 18.94 -9.79 14.58
C ARG A 482 19.03 -10.40 13.18
N MET A 483 18.84 -9.58 12.13
CA MET A 483 18.76 -10.05 10.76
C MET A 483 20.05 -9.80 10.00
N GLU A 484 20.46 -10.78 9.23
CA GLU A 484 21.46 -10.61 8.19
C GLU A 484 20.76 -10.18 6.90
N ILE A 485 20.95 -8.91 6.53
CA ILE A 485 20.27 -8.32 5.39
C ILE A 485 21.05 -8.60 4.12
N ILE A 486 20.37 -9.22 3.14
CA ILE A 486 20.87 -9.40 1.77
C ILE A 486 20.00 -8.59 0.82
N GLU A 487 20.60 -7.59 0.19
CA GLU A 487 19.89 -6.71 -0.73
C GLU A 487 19.86 -7.29 -2.14
N LEU A 488 18.66 -7.42 -2.69
CA LEU A 488 18.39 -7.79 -4.07
C LEU A 488 18.11 -6.52 -4.88
N SER A 489 18.92 -6.26 -5.87
CA SER A 489 18.77 -5.12 -6.77
C SER A 489 17.81 -5.42 -7.93
N SER A 490 17.42 -4.36 -8.63
CA SER A 490 16.64 -4.45 -9.88
C SER A 490 17.39 -5.22 -10.96
N TYR A 491 16.65 -5.91 -11.83
CA TYR A 491 17.21 -6.57 -13.01
C TYR A 491 17.42 -5.59 -14.17
N THR A 492 18.50 -5.83 -14.93
CA THR A 492 18.74 -5.19 -16.23
C THR A 492 17.76 -5.73 -17.28
N GLN A 493 17.68 -5.08 -18.45
CA GLN A 493 16.86 -5.59 -19.55
C GLN A 493 17.37 -6.95 -20.08
N GLU A 494 18.68 -7.13 -20.09
CA GLU A 494 19.34 -8.37 -20.50
C GLU A 494 19.06 -9.49 -19.50
N GLU A 495 19.18 -9.21 -18.20
CA GLU A 495 18.81 -10.19 -17.16
C GLU A 495 17.33 -10.57 -17.26
N LYS A 496 16.42 -9.60 -17.47
CA LYS A 496 15.00 -9.88 -17.67
C LYS A 496 14.74 -10.74 -18.91
N LEU A 497 15.49 -10.50 -20.00
CA LEU A 497 15.38 -11.31 -21.21
C LEU A 497 15.80 -12.76 -20.94
N GLU A 498 16.93 -12.97 -20.29
CA GLU A 498 17.41 -14.32 -19.95
C GLU A 498 16.49 -15.02 -18.95
N ILE A 499 15.98 -14.31 -17.94
CA ILE A 499 14.99 -14.84 -17.00
C ILE A 499 13.69 -15.22 -17.74
N ALA A 500 13.23 -14.39 -18.67
CA ALA A 500 12.05 -14.69 -19.46
C ALA A 500 12.22 -15.96 -20.28
N LYS A 501 13.37 -16.10 -20.96
CA LYS A 501 13.67 -17.25 -21.82
C LYS A 501 13.82 -18.55 -21.03
N ARG A 502 14.59 -18.51 -19.95
CA ARG A 502 14.98 -19.73 -19.21
C ARG A 502 13.88 -20.21 -18.27
N TYR A 503 13.13 -19.29 -17.67
CA TYR A 503 12.20 -19.64 -16.60
C TYR A 503 10.73 -19.26 -16.89
N LEU A 504 10.45 -17.99 -17.30
CA LEU A 504 9.07 -17.53 -17.34
C LEU A 504 8.30 -18.12 -18.53
N VAL A 505 8.89 -18.16 -19.73
CA VAL A 505 8.21 -18.70 -20.91
C VAL A 505 7.94 -20.20 -20.75
N PRO A 506 8.91 -21.07 -20.40
CA PRO A 506 8.64 -22.48 -20.17
C PRO A 506 7.55 -22.72 -19.10
N LYS A 507 7.66 -22.04 -17.96
CA LYS A 507 6.69 -22.12 -16.87
C LYS A 507 5.28 -21.73 -17.31
N GLN A 508 5.14 -20.65 -18.11
CA GLN A 508 3.83 -20.20 -18.55
C GLN A 508 3.27 -21.07 -19.67
N VAL A 509 4.10 -21.61 -20.55
CA VAL A 509 3.69 -22.59 -21.58
C VAL A 509 3.14 -23.86 -20.90
N GLU A 510 3.82 -24.37 -19.90
CA GLU A 510 3.38 -25.53 -19.11
C GLU A 510 2.06 -25.24 -18.39
N LYS A 511 2.00 -24.12 -17.63
CA LYS A 511 0.82 -23.75 -16.85
C LYS A 511 -0.45 -23.55 -17.70
N HIS A 512 -0.30 -23.19 -18.97
CA HIS A 512 -1.42 -22.97 -19.90
C HIS A 512 -1.68 -24.17 -20.83
N GLY A 513 -1.07 -25.33 -20.60
CA GLY A 513 -1.30 -26.55 -21.37
C GLY A 513 -0.81 -26.48 -22.81
N LEU A 514 0.15 -25.61 -23.11
CA LEU A 514 0.71 -25.40 -24.44
C LEU A 514 1.96 -26.27 -24.72
N GLN A 515 2.23 -27.23 -23.84
CA GLN A 515 3.31 -28.20 -24.05
C GLN A 515 3.04 -28.99 -25.34
N GLY A 516 4.08 -29.18 -26.18
CA GLY A 516 3.94 -29.83 -27.49
C GLY A 516 3.42 -28.97 -28.63
N GLN A 517 2.90 -27.76 -28.37
CA GLN A 517 2.42 -26.83 -29.41
C GLN A 517 3.54 -26.02 -30.10
N GLY A 518 4.79 -26.19 -29.66
CA GLY A 518 5.94 -25.50 -30.26
C GLY A 518 5.99 -23.99 -30.02
N VAL A 519 5.32 -23.51 -28.96
CA VAL A 519 5.30 -22.08 -28.61
C VAL A 519 6.72 -21.61 -28.26
N LYS A 520 7.23 -20.66 -29.06
CA LYS A 520 8.53 -20.00 -28.81
C LYS A 520 8.35 -18.49 -28.99
N LEU A 521 8.80 -17.73 -28.02
CA LEU A 521 8.88 -16.27 -28.10
C LEU A 521 10.34 -15.90 -28.44
N SER A 522 10.54 -15.21 -29.57
CA SER A 522 11.88 -14.79 -29.98
C SER A 522 12.42 -13.66 -29.08
N ASP A 523 13.75 -13.50 -29.05
CA ASP A 523 14.41 -12.43 -28.29
C ASP A 523 13.87 -11.04 -28.67
N ALA A 524 13.60 -10.81 -29.95
CA ALA A 524 13.03 -9.55 -30.42
C ALA A 524 11.61 -9.29 -29.85
N VAL A 525 10.79 -10.33 -29.74
CA VAL A 525 9.44 -10.24 -29.13
C VAL A 525 9.59 -9.96 -27.65
N LEU A 526 10.43 -10.72 -26.93
CA LEU A 526 10.63 -10.53 -25.49
C LEU A 526 11.22 -9.16 -25.16
N LYS A 527 12.18 -8.66 -25.93
CA LYS A 527 12.74 -7.31 -25.78
C LYS A 527 11.65 -6.25 -25.93
N ARG A 528 10.80 -6.38 -26.95
CA ARG A 528 9.65 -5.47 -27.15
C ARG A 528 8.66 -5.54 -25.99
N VAL A 529 8.36 -6.74 -25.48
CA VAL A 529 7.52 -6.91 -24.29
C VAL A 529 8.13 -6.20 -23.07
N ILE A 530 9.42 -6.37 -22.84
CA ILE A 530 10.13 -5.77 -21.70
C ILE A 530 10.14 -4.24 -21.79
N SER A 531 10.40 -3.66 -22.97
CA SER A 531 10.54 -2.22 -23.14
C SER A 531 9.20 -1.48 -23.23
N GLU A 532 8.22 -2.04 -23.97
CA GLU A 532 6.99 -1.32 -24.32
C GLU A 532 5.77 -1.70 -23.45
N TYR A 533 5.79 -2.86 -22.77
CA TYR A 533 4.64 -3.35 -22.00
C TYR A 533 4.92 -3.53 -20.51
N THR A 534 6.19 -3.43 -20.08
CA THR A 534 6.54 -3.57 -18.67
C THR A 534 7.51 -2.48 -18.20
N ARG A 535 7.21 -1.89 -17.04
CA ARG A 535 8.09 -0.91 -16.38
C ARG A 535 8.15 -1.25 -14.89
N GLU A 536 9.07 -2.14 -14.52
CA GLU A 536 9.21 -2.64 -13.16
C GLU A 536 10.66 -2.98 -12.83
N ALA A 537 11.01 -3.02 -11.55
CA ALA A 537 12.32 -3.43 -11.06
C ALA A 537 12.57 -4.93 -11.22
N GLY A 538 11.56 -5.75 -10.98
CA GLY A 538 11.57 -7.21 -11.10
C GLY A 538 11.00 -7.73 -12.41
N VAL A 539 10.35 -8.91 -12.35
CA VAL A 539 9.79 -9.64 -13.50
C VAL A 539 8.32 -10.05 -13.29
N ARG A 540 7.62 -9.51 -12.29
CA ARG A 540 6.24 -9.91 -11.96
C ARG A 540 5.24 -9.50 -13.03
N THR A 541 5.36 -8.28 -13.56
CA THR A 541 4.50 -7.79 -14.66
C THR A 541 4.88 -8.47 -15.96
N LEU A 542 6.16 -8.72 -16.19
CA LEU A 542 6.66 -9.49 -17.34
C LEU A 542 6.06 -10.90 -17.36
N GLU A 543 6.06 -11.61 -16.22
CA GLU A 543 5.42 -12.92 -16.10
C GLU A 543 3.92 -12.86 -16.43
N LYS A 544 3.19 -11.86 -15.89
CA LYS A 544 1.77 -11.65 -16.20
C LYS A 544 1.52 -11.34 -17.67
N THR A 545 2.41 -10.59 -18.30
CA THR A 545 2.30 -10.22 -19.71
C THR A 545 2.56 -11.44 -20.62
N ILE A 546 3.56 -12.25 -20.30
CA ILE A 546 3.82 -13.54 -20.97
C ILE A 546 2.62 -14.47 -20.79
N ALA A 547 2.04 -14.57 -19.59
CA ALA A 547 0.84 -15.33 -19.32
C ALA A 547 -0.37 -14.86 -20.15
N LYS A 548 -0.50 -13.55 -20.40
CA LYS A 548 -1.55 -12.99 -21.28
C LYS A 548 -1.38 -13.46 -22.72
N ILE A 549 -0.14 -13.51 -23.23
CA ILE A 549 0.16 -14.07 -24.54
C ILE A 549 -0.21 -15.55 -24.57
N CYS A 550 0.24 -16.34 -23.60
CA CYS A 550 -0.04 -17.78 -23.53
C CYS A 550 -1.55 -18.08 -23.47
N ARG A 551 -2.33 -17.30 -22.71
CA ARG A 551 -3.79 -17.46 -22.68
C ARG A 551 -4.45 -17.25 -24.04
N LYS A 552 -4.04 -16.24 -24.79
CA LYS A 552 -4.56 -15.99 -26.14
C LYS A 552 -4.15 -17.09 -27.12
N LEU A 553 -2.94 -17.61 -27.00
CA LEU A 553 -2.48 -18.76 -27.78
C LEU A 553 -3.27 -20.02 -27.44
N ALA A 554 -3.52 -20.29 -26.17
CA ALA A 554 -4.34 -21.42 -25.74
C ALA A 554 -5.79 -21.30 -26.26
N TYR A 555 -6.36 -20.09 -26.21
CA TYR A 555 -7.68 -19.82 -26.78
C TYR A 555 -7.72 -20.13 -28.30
N ALA A 556 -6.73 -19.64 -29.07
CA ALA A 556 -6.63 -19.90 -30.50
C ALA A 556 -6.53 -21.42 -30.83
N VAL A 557 -5.70 -22.15 -30.10
CA VAL A 557 -5.55 -23.62 -30.23
C VAL A 557 -6.87 -24.35 -29.98
N VAL A 558 -7.64 -23.93 -28.97
CA VAL A 558 -8.92 -24.60 -28.64
C VAL A 558 -10.02 -24.25 -29.63
N THR A 559 -10.07 -22.99 -30.14
CA THR A 559 -11.13 -22.53 -31.02
C THR A 559 -10.89 -22.89 -32.49
N GLU A 560 -9.65 -22.86 -32.95
CA GLU A 560 -9.27 -23.06 -34.35
C GLU A 560 -8.81 -24.50 -34.63
N GLY A 561 -8.50 -25.28 -33.60
CA GLY A 561 -8.06 -26.69 -33.74
C GLY A 561 -6.70 -26.87 -34.37
N GLU A 562 -5.95 -25.78 -34.56
CA GLU A 562 -4.64 -25.75 -35.21
C GLU A 562 -3.49 -25.62 -34.19
N LYS A 563 -2.25 -25.72 -34.68
CA LYS A 563 -1.07 -25.42 -33.86
C LYS A 563 -1.06 -23.95 -33.39
N ALA A 564 -0.53 -23.69 -32.22
CA ALA A 564 -0.41 -22.33 -31.68
C ALA A 564 0.20 -21.34 -32.70
N PRO A 565 -0.47 -20.21 -32.97
CA PRO A 565 0.00 -19.22 -33.92
C PRO A 565 1.36 -18.64 -33.48
N LYS A 566 2.21 -18.32 -34.45
CA LYS A 566 3.55 -17.77 -34.17
C LYS A 566 3.44 -16.31 -33.76
N VAL A 567 3.95 -15.99 -32.57
CA VAL A 567 4.05 -14.62 -32.09
C VAL A 567 5.28 -13.95 -32.68
N THR A 568 5.06 -12.80 -33.28
CA THR A 568 6.09 -11.98 -33.96
C THR A 568 6.03 -10.55 -33.43
N VAL A 569 7.07 -9.76 -33.68
CA VAL A 569 7.07 -8.33 -33.35
C VAL A 569 5.91 -7.57 -34.01
N LYS A 570 5.48 -7.98 -35.22
CA LYS A 570 4.42 -7.30 -35.97
C LYS A 570 3.02 -7.56 -35.42
N ASN A 571 2.75 -8.77 -34.94
CA ASN A 571 1.43 -9.15 -34.41
C ASN A 571 1.35 -9.13 -32.89
N LEU A 572 2.36 -8.57 -32.20
CA LEU A 572 2.37 -8.51 -30.74
C LEU A 572 1.21 -7.69 -30.16
N GLU A 573 0.80 -6.67 -30.88
CA GLU A 573 -0.33 -5.81 -30.52
C GLU A 573 -1.69 -6.54 -30.54
N ASP A 574 -1.84 -7.58 -31.36
CA ASP A 574 -3.03 -8.42 -31.37
C ASP A 574 -3.19 -9.18 -30.04
N TYR A 575 -2.07 -9.50 -29.38
CA TYR A 575 -2.05 -10.20 -28.11
C TYR A 575 -2.12 -9.27 -26.90
N LEU A 576 -1.40 -8.14 -26.93
CA LEU A 576 -1.23 -7.29 -25.77
C LEU A 576 -2.01 -5.98 -25.81
N GLY A 577 -2.44 -5.55 -27.00
CA GLY A 577 -2.97 -4.21 -27.27
C GLY A 577 -1.86 -3.23 -27.64
N THR A 578 -2.21 -1.95 -27.73
CA THR A 578 -1.24 -0.87 -28.00
C THR A 578 -0.16 -0.82 -26.93
N PRO A 579 1.09 -0.47 -27.29
CA PRO A 579 2.17 -0.27 -26.33
C PRO A 579 1.79 0.69 -25.20
N ILE A 580 2.06 0.27 -23.97
CA ILE A 580 1.76 1.07 -22.77
C ILE A 580 2.81 2.16 -22.57
N PHE A 581 4.06 1.80 -22.87
CA PHE A 581 5.21 2.70 -22.73
C PHE A 581 5.78 2.97 -24.11
N LEU A 582 5.68 4.20 -24.55
CA LEU A 582 6.41 4.66 -25.72
C LEU A 582 7.88 4.91 -25.32
N GLU A 583 8.81 4.69 -26.23
CA GLU A 583 10.18 5.14 -26.00
C GLU A 583 10.17 6.65 -25.79
N GLU A 584 10.45 7.07 -24.56
CA GLU A 584 10.69 8.47 -24.28
C GLU A 584 11.97 8.88 -25.01
N SER A 585 11.82 9.56 -26.13
CA SER A 585 12.96 10.05 -26.88
C SER A 585 13.51 11.29 -26.18
N ARG A 586 14.76 11.22 -25.78
CA ARG A 586 15.51 12.38 -25.32
C ARG A 586 15.49 13.48 -26.38
N GLU A 587 15.28 14.73 -25.96
CA GLU A 587 15.53 15.88 -26.80
C GLU A 587 16.98 15.87 -27.29
N LYS A 588 17.16 15.79 -28.61
CA LYS A 588 18.52 15.68 -29.20
C LYS A 588 19.29 16.98 -29.17
N GLN A 589 18.58 18.11 -29.08
CA GLN A 589 19.19 19.44 -29.09
C GLN A 589 19.40 19.98 -27.68
N ALA A 590 20.54 20.63 -27.47
CA ALA A 590 20.82 21.35 -26.23
C ALA A 590 19.85 22.53 -26.06
N GLN A 591 19.20 22.61 -24.91
CA GLN A 591 18.20 23.64 -24.59
C GLN A 591 18.61 24.44 -23.34
N VAL A 592 18.05 25.65 -23.23
CA VAL A 592 18.19 26.48 -22.03
C VAL A 592 17.14 26.03 -21.02
N GLY A 593 17.55 25.85 -19.77
CA GLY A 593 16.64 25.52 -18.68
C GLY A 593 16.16 24.07 -18.63
N LEU A 594 16.55 23.18 -19.55
CA LEU A 594 16.19 21.76 -19.54
C LEU A 594 17.37 20.90 -19.08
N VAL A 595 17.19 20.15 -17.99
CA VAL A 595 18.19 19.26 -17.38
C VAL A 595 17.59 17.90 -17.05
N TYR A 596 18.31 16.83 -17.29
CA TYR A 596 17.88 15.50 -16.95
C TYR A 596 18.41 15.07 -15.58
N GLY A 597 17.51 14.92 -14.61
CA GLY A 597 17.79 14.35 -13.30
C GLY A 597 17.52 12.84 -13.26
N LEU A 598 18.09 12.16 -12.28
CA LEU A 598 17.87 10.73 -12.05
C LEU A 598 17.19 10.52 -10.71
N ALA A 599 16.08 9.80 -10.72
CA ALA A 599 15.37 9.42 -9.51
C ALA A 599 15.24 7.91 -9.41
N TRP A 600 14.95 7.45 -8.19
CA TRP A 600 14.62 6.06 -7.89
C TRP A 600 13.20 5.97 -7.34
N THR A 601 12.46 4.97 -7.79
CA THR A 601 11.09 4.68 -7.37
C THR A 601 10.95 3.20 -7.01
N SER A 602 9.84 2.81 -6.43
CA SER A 602 9.52 1.39 -6.13
C SER A 602 9.48 0.49 -7.37
N VAL A 603 9.36 1.09 -8.56
CA VAL A 603 9.36 0.38 -9.85
C VAL A 603 10.71 0.42 -10.56
N GLY A 604 11.71 1.07 -9.99
CA GLY A 604 13.07 1.19 -10.53
C GLY A 604 13.53 2.62 -10.73
N GLY A 605 14.65 2.81 -11.42
CA GLY A 605 15.17 4.11 -11.77
C GLY A 605 14.38 4.76 -12.90
N VAL A 606 14.25 6.10 -12.84
CA VAL A 606 13.62 6.94 -13.88
C VAL A 606 14.48 8.15 -14.17
N VAL A 607 14.41 8.63 -15.43
CA VAL A 607 14.97 9.92 -15.82
C VAL A 607 13.87 10.96 -15.71
N LEU A 608 14.16 12.05 -15.02
CA LEU A 608 13.21 13.14 -14.79
C LEU A 608 13.72 14.38 -15.52
N PRO A 609 13.03 14.87 -16.54
CA PRO A 609 13.29 16.21 -17.07
C PRO A 609 12.96 17.24 -15.98
N CYS A 610 13.86 18.20 -15.81
CA CYS A 610 13.69 19.36 -14.94
C CYS A 610 13.76 20.59 -15.81
N GLU A 611 12.66 21.32 -15.90
CA GLU A 611 12.52 22.51 -16.70
C GLU A 611 12.53 23.75 -15.80
N ALA A 612 13.33 24.73 -16.15
CA ALA A 612 13.36 26.02 -15.47
C ALA A 612 13.17 27.15 -16.48
N THR A 613 12.36 28.12 -16.11
CA THR A 613 12.16 29.34 -16.87
C THR A 613 12.18 30.57 -15.96
N THR A 614 12.51 31.71 -16.53
CA THR A 614 12.51 33.01 -15.83
C THR A 614 11.55 33.95 -16.47
N MET A 615 10.89 34.75 -15.66
CA MET A 615 9.96 35.80 -16.11
C MET A 615 10.11 37.05 -15.24
N ALA A 616 9.72 38.21 -15.75
CA ALA A 616 9.69 39.44 -14.96
C ALA A 616 8.74 39.26 -13.77
N GLY A 617 9.17 39.62 -12.56
CA GLY A 617 8.39 39.38 -11.35
C GLY A 617 8.96 40.07 -10.11
N VAL A 618 8.74 39.49 -8.95
CA VAL A 618 9.11 40.04 -7.63
C VAL A 618 10.13 39.15 -6.87
N GLY A 619 10.73 38.18 -7.55
CA GLY A 619 11.73 37.29 -6.98
C GLY A 619 11.15 36.01 -6.40
N LYS A 620 9.98 35.59 -6.85
CA LYS A 620 9.32 34.36 -6.37
C LYS A 620 9.92 33.11 -7.02
N LEU A 621 10.18 32.09 -6.21
CA LEU A 621 10.53 30.75 -6.69
C LEU A 621 9.28 29.87 -6.68
N ASN A 622 8.80 29.50 -7.87
CA ASN A 622 7.67 28.60 -8.05
C ASN A 622 8.19 27.19 -8.35
N LEU A 623 7.77 26.21 -7.57
CA LEU A 623 8.14 24.82 -7.72
C LEU A 623 6.89 23.99 -7.98
N THR A 624 6.81 23.30 -9.13
CA THR A 624 5.64 22.51 -9.54
C THR A 624 6.03 21.11 -10.01
N GLY A 625 5.08 20.17 -10.03
CA GLY A 625 5.30 18.78 -10.43
C GLY A 625 5.06 17.76 -9.31
N SER A 626 4.17 18.07 -8.36
CA SER A 626 3.85 17.20 -7.20
C SER A 626 5.07 16.88 -6.33
N LEU A 627 5.81 17.93 -5.96
CA LEU A 627 7.06 17.84 -5.20
C LEU A 627 6.77 17.75 -3.69
N GLY A 628 7.34 16.73 -3.04
CA GLY A 628 7.32 16.61 -1.58
C GLY A 628 8.19 17.66 -0.86
N LYS A 629 8.08 17.74 0.45
CA LYS A 629 8.76 18.76 1.28
C LYS A 629 10.27 18.76 1.09
N VAL A 630 10.92 17.59 1.10
CA VAL A 630 12.39 17.47 0.96
C VAL A 630 12.85 17.99 -0.41
N MET A 631 12.10 17.72 -1.47
CA MET A 631 12.45 18.19 -2.80
C MET A 631 12.22 19.71 -2.96
N GLN A 632 11.20 20.27 -2.30
CA GLN A 632 10.98 21.72 -2.23
C GLN A 632 12.12 22.43 -1.46
N GLU A 633 12.58 21.86 -0.35
CA GLU A 633 13.74 22.35 0.39
C GLU A 633 15.02 22.32 -0.47
N SER A 634 15.21 21.26 -1.27
CA SER A 634 16.32 21.20 -2.25
C SER A 634 16.26 22.34 -3.27
N GLY A 635 15.07 22.70 -3.75
CA GLY A 635 14.90 23.86 -4.64
C GLY A 635 15.25 25.18 -3.95
N GLN A 636 14.87 25.34 -2.67
CA GLN A 636 15.24 26.52 -1.87
C GLN A 636 16.75 26.58 -1.60
N ALA A 637 17.40 25.46 -1.31
CA ALA A 637 18.85 25.36 -1.14
C ALA A 637 19.59 25.72 -2.44
N ALA A 638 19.09 25.23 -3.60
CA ALA A 638 19.59 25.59 -4.92
C ALA A 638 19.54 27.11 -5.14
N MET A 639 18.40 27.75 -4.85
CA MET A 639 18.25 29.18 -5.00
C MET A 639 19.15 29.98 -4.06
N SER A 640 19.34 29.51 -2.82
CA SER A 640 20.24 30.12 -1.84
C SER A 640 21.69 30.07 -2.30
N TYR A 641 22.13 28.91 -2.85
CA TYR A 641 23.46 28.76 -3.44
C TYR A 641 23.67 29.74 -4.62
N ILE A 642 22.72 29.81 -5.54
CA ILE A 642 22.80 30.71 -6.71
C ILE A 642 22.90 32.18 -6.29
N ARG A 643 22.11 32.60 -5.29
CA ARG A 643 22.19 33.97 -4.73
C ARG A 643 23.55 34.23 -4.11
N HIS A 644 24.10 33.29 -3.38
CA HIS A 644 25.43 33.44 -2.76
C HIS A 644 26.53 33.58 -3.80
N ARG A 645 26.42 32.88 -4.95
CA ARG A 645 27.42 32.84 -6.01
C ARG A 645 27.06 33.74 -7.20
N GLN A 646 26.12 34.68 -7.03
CA GLN A 646 25.61 35.49 -8.14
C GLN A 646 26.69 36.22 -8.94
N LYS A 647 27.75 36.73 -8.27
CA LYS A 647 28.86 37.45 -8.92
C LYS A 647 29.68 36.52 -9.80
N ASP A 648 29.99 35.32 -9.30
CA ASP A 648 30.81 34.34 -10.03
C ASP A 648 30.04 33.77 -11.24
N LEU A 649 28.71 33.76 -11.15
CA LEU A 649 27.81 33.31 -12.23
C LEU A 649 27.48 34.40 -13.23
N GLY A 650 27.97 35.67 -13.01
CA GLY A 650 27.71 36.79 -13.87
C GLY A 650 26.24 37.27 -13.86
N LEU A 651 25.50 37.02 -12.77
CA LEU A 651 24.08 37.36 -12.67
C LEU A 651 23.89 38.82 -12.18
N PRO A 652 22.83 39.52 -12.62
CA PRO A 652 22.50 40.85 -12.13
C PRO A 652 22.31 40.91 -10.61
N GLU A 653 22.76 41.98 -9.96
CA GLU A 653 22.67 42.09 -8.49
C GLU A 653 21.24 41.96 -7.94
N LYS A 654 20.23 42.35 -8.71
CA LYS A 654 18.82 42.37 -8.31
C LYS A 654 17.99 41.26 -8.93
N PHE A 655 18.61 40.26 -9.60
CA PHE A 655 17.83 39.21 -10.29
C PHE A 655 16.80 38.56 -9.36
N HIS A 656 17.16 38.36 -8.09
CA HIS A 656 16.31 37.75 -7.06
C HIS A 656 15.15 38.64 -6.56
N LYS A 657 14.99 39.86 -7.11
CA LYS A 657 13.90 40.79 -6.82
C LYS A 657 13.12 41.20 -8.08
N GLU A 658 13.68 40.96 -9.25
CA GLU A 658 13.15 41.42 -10.54
C GLU A 658 12.70 40.26 -11.44
N LEU A 659 13.14 39.03 -11.14
CA LEU A 659 12.80 37.84 -11.90
C LEU A 659 12.13 36.79 -11.02
N ASP A 660 10.98 36.33 -11.40
CA ASP A 660 10.38 35.10 -10.89
C ASP A 660 10.98 33.91 -11.63
N ILE A 661 11.23 32.84 -10.89
CA ILE A 661 11.79 31.61 -11.42
C ILE A 661 10.75 30.51 -11.23
N HIS A 662 10.45 29.81 -12.31
CA HIS A 662 9.57 28.65 -12.25
C HIS A 662 10.34 27.39 -12.63
N VAL A 663 10.38 26.43 -11.71
CA VAL A 663 10.95 25.09 -11.92
C VAL A 663 9.81 24.09 -11.95
N HIS A 664 9.76 23.31 -13.02
CA HIS A 664 8.75 22.29 -13.24
C HIS A 664 9.40 20.93 -13.46
N LEU A 665 8.93 19.92 -12.74
CA LEU A 665 9.23 18.53 -13.02
C LEU A 665 7.97 17.84 -13.56
N PRO A 666 7.90 17.54 -14.86
CA PRO A 666 6.74 16.91 -15.50
C PRO A 666 6.26 15.62 -14.80
N GLU A 667 5.11 15.09 -15.22
CA GLU A 667 4.41 13.95 -14.60
C GLU A 667 3.85 14.25 -13.19
N GLY A 668 3.05 15.30 -13.07
CA GLY A 668 2.43 15.73 -11.80
C GLY A 668 1.53 14.69 -11.11
N ALA A 669 1.10 13.64 -11.81
CA ALA A 669 0.33 12.55 -11.25
C ALA A 669 1.14 11.64 -10.29
N THR A 670 2.48 11.67 -10.41
CA THR A 670 3.38 10.86 -9.57
C THR A 670 4.06 11.76 -8.54
N PRO A 671 3.79 11.57 -7.24
CA PRO A 671 4.50 12.31 -6.19
C PRO A 671 6.01 12.06 -6.25
N LYS A 672 6.79 13.13 -6.13
CA LYS A 672 8.25 13.09 -6.16
C LYS A 672 8.81 13.70 -4.89
N ASP A 673 9.65 12.96 -4.16
CA ASP A 673 10.33 13.50 -2.98
C ASP A 673 11.76 12.98 -2.88
N GLY A 674 12.63 13.77 -2.26
CA GLY A 674 14.00 13.42 -2.01
C GLY A 674 15.01 14.53 -2.35
N PRO A 675 16.21 14.51 -1.71
CA PRO A 675 17.21 15.57 -1.85
C PRO A 675 18.06 15.44 -3.14
N SER A 676 18.01 14.31 -3.84
CA SER A 676 18.94 13.97 -4.94
C SER A 676 18.74 14.76 -6.24
N ALA A 677 17.71 15.60 -6.33
CA ALA A 677 17.48 16.52 -7.46
C ALA A 677 18.16 17.89 -7.28
N GLY A 678 18.86 18.14 -6.18
CA GLY A 678 19.43 19.44 -5.86
C GLY A 678 20.35 20.00 -6.94
N ILE A 679 21.33 19.20 -7.41
CA ILE A 679 22.24 19.67 -8.50
C ILE A 679 21.49 19.86 -9.82
N THR A 680 20.47 19.04 -10.11
CA THR A 680 19.65 19.13 -11.33
C THR A 680 18.86 20.44 -11.36
N MET A 681 18.16 20.77 -10.27
CA MET A 681 17.42 22.03 -10.14
C MET A 681 18.35 23.23 -10.17
N THR A 682 19.51 23.16 -9.52
CA THR A 682 20.50 24.24 -9.54
C THR A 682 20.97 24.53 -10.95
N LEU A 683 21.36 23.49 -11.71
CA LEU A 683 21.82 23.64 -13.10
C LEU A 683 20.70 24.21 -14.00
N ALA A 684 19.47 23.72 -13.85
CA ALA A 684 18.32 24.21 -14.61
C ALA A 684 18.08 25.71 -14.37
N ILE A 685 18.09 26.14 -13.12
CA ILE A 685 17.92 27.56 -12.74
C ILE A 685 19.09 28.39 -13.27
N VAL A 686 20.35 27.96 -13.11
CA VAL A 686 21.52 28.69 -13.60
C VAL A 686 21.47 28.81 -15.13
N SER A 687 21.13 27.74 -15.84
CA SER A 687 20.95 27.76 -17.29
C SER A 687 19.87 28.78 -17.72
N ALA A 688 18.71 28.76 -17.05
CA ALA A 688 17.62 29.71 -17.34
C ALA A 688 18.02 31.16 -17.08
N LEU A 689 18.75 31.42 -15.98
CA LEU A 689 19.21 32.76 -15.62
C LEU A 689 20.34 33.29 -16.51
N THR A 690 21.26 32.42 -16.96
CA THR A 690 22.40 32.82 -17.79
C THR A 690 22.14 32.74 -19.28
N GLY A 691 21.04 32.11 -19.71
CA GLY A 691 20.72 31.83 -21.11
C GLY A 691 21.65 30.78 -21.77
N LYS A 692 22.52 30.13 -21.00
CA LYS A 692 23.43 29.11 -21.51
C LYS A 692 22.71 27.77 -21.67
N LYS A 693 22.93 27.10 -22.79
CA LYS A 693 22.33 25.80 -23.09
C LYS A 693 22.97 24.70 -22.24
N VAL A 694 22.16 23.70 -21.87
CA VAL A 694 22.64 22.48 -21.21
C VAL A 694 22.82 21.38 -22.24
N ARG A 695 23.88 20.59 -22.09
CA ARG A 695 24.11 19.39 -22.90
C ARG A 695 22.93 18.42 -22.77
N SER A 696 22.39 17.97 -23.92
CA SER A 696 21.25 17.05 -23.96
C SER A 696 21.66 15.58 -23.69
N ASP A 697 22.94 15.24 -23.82
CA ASP A 697 23.45 13.86 -23.64
C ASP A 697 23.97 13.56 -22.22
N ILE A 698 23.72 14.48 -21.27
CA ILE A 698 24.14 14.37 -19.89
C ILE A 698 22.93 14.26 -18.95
N ALA A 699 23.06 13.45 -17.91
CA ALA A 699 22.13 13.40 -16.78
C ALA A 699 22.89 13.50 -15.46
N MET A 700 22.19 13.76 -14.36
CA MET A 700 22.85 13.93 -13.09
C MET A 700 22.00 13.54 -11.91
N THR A 701 22.65 13.29 -10.77
CA THR A 701 22.01 13.09 -9.49
C THR A 701 22.93 13.52 -8.39
N GLY A 702 22.41 14.20 -7.38
CA GLY A 702 23.20 14.65 -6.22
C GLY A 702 22.44 15.63 -5.37
N GLU A 703 22.65 15.57 -4.06
CA GLU A 703 22.17 16.58 -3.13
C GLU A 703 23.15 17.77 -3.11
N ILE A 704 22.63 18.99 -3.07
CA ILE A 704 23.43 20.20 -2.98
C ILE A 704 23.41 20.78 -1.58
N THR A 705 24.57 21.25 -1.09
CA THR A 705 24.64 22.07 0.13
C THR A 705 24.64 23.57 -0.22
N LEU A 706 24.34 24.43 0.77
CA LEU A 706 24.38 25.88 0.60
C LEU A 706 25.77 26.42 0.17
N ARG A 707 26.83 25.62 0.34
CA ARG A 707 28.21 25.94 -0.09
C ARG A 707 28.58 25.32 -1.45
N GLY A 708 27.63 24.68 -2.14
CA GLY A 708 27.86 24.05 -3.43
C GLY A 708 28.56 22.70 -3.42
N ARG A 709 28.71 22.03 -2.26
CA ARG A 709 29.20 20.66 -2.21
C ARG A 709 28.12 19.70 -2.69
N VAL A 710 28.52 18.67 -3.41
CA VAL A 710 27.64 17.58 -3.88
C VAL A 710 27.74 16.40 -2.92
N LEU A 711 26.64 16.04 -2.27
CA LEU A 711 26.56 14.96 -1.28
C LEU A 711 26.10 13.65 -1.90
N PRO A 712 26.53 12.49 -1.32
CA PRO A 712 26.18 11.16 -1.79
C PRO A 712 24.66 10.90 -1.77
N ILE A 713 24.24 9.98 -2.65
CA ILE A 713 22.83 9.60 -2.83
C ILE A 713 22.67 8.09 -2.78
N GLY A 714 21.45 7.62 -2.56
CA GLY A 714 21.08 6.20 -2.64
C GLY A 714 20.55 5.80 -4.03
N GLY A 715 20.50 4.47 -4.29
CA GLY A 715 19.94 3.89 -5.50
C GLY A 715 20.72 4.20 -6.77
N LEU A 716 22.06 4.29 -6.71
CA LEU A 716 22.90 4.66 -7.85
C LEU A 716 22.74 3.67 -9.01
N LYS A 717 22.70 2.37 -8.75
CA LYS A 717 22.58 1.33 -9.79
C LYS A 717 21.31 1.52 -10.62
N GLU A 718 20.17 1.69 -9.96
CA GLU A 718 18.86 1.88 -10.60
C GLU A 718 18.81 3.17 -11.42
N LYS A 719 19.40 4.25 -10.91
CA LYS A 719 19.50 5.53 -11.60
C LYS A 719 20.33 5.45 -12.87
N LEU A 720 21.49 4.77 -12.82
CA LEU A 720 22.36 4.59 -13.99
C LEU A 720 21.74 3.66 -15.03
N LEU A 721 21.04 2.60 -14.61
CA LEU A 721 20.27 1.75 -15.52
C LEU A 721 19.17 2.53 -16.26
N ALA A 722 18.52 3.49 -15.58
CA ALA A 722 17.55 4.36 -16.22
C ALA A 722 18.22 5.31 -17.22
N ALA A 723 19.35 5.90 -16.87
CA ALA A 723 20.12 6.77 -17.77
C ALA A 723 20.56 6.03 -19.04
N LEU A 724 21.05 4.78 -18.89
CA LEU A 724 21.44 3.94 -20.02
C LEU A 724 20.25 3.65 -20.96
N ARG A 725 19.10 3.29 -20.41
CA ARG A 725 17.85 3.05 -21.19
C ARG A 725 17.38 4.31 -21.93
N TYR A 726 17.53 5.46 -21.31
CA TYR A 726 17.12 6.76 -21.90
C TYR A 726 18.11 7.24 -22.98
N GLY A 727 19.21 6.55 -23.18
CA GLY A 727 20.23 6.88 -24.17
C GLY A 727 21.12 8.07 -23.79
N VAL A 728 21.27 8.34 -22.49
CA VAL A 728 22.26 9.28 -21.96
C VAL A 728 23.66 8.73 -22.19
N LYS A 729 24.62 9.60 -22.47
CA LYS A 729 26.01 9.19 -22.67
C LYS A 729 26.88 9.40 -21.44
N GLU A 730 26.62 10.45 -20.67
CA GLU A 730 27.40 10.80 -19.49
C GLU A 730 26.48 11.06 -18.30
N VAL A 731 26.88 10.58 -17.12
CA VAL A 731 26.15 10.82 -15.88
C VAL A 731 27.10 11.41 -14.84
N LEU A 732 26.70 12.57 -14.30
CA LEU A 732 27.37 13.20 -13.18
C LEU A 732 26.83 12.62 -11.86
N ILE A 733 27.74 12.09 -11.03
CA ILE A 733 27.43 11.50 -9.74
C ILE A 733 28.26 12.16 -8.62
N PRO A 734 27.81 12.12 -7.37
CA PRO A 734 28.64 12.60 -6.26
C PRO A 734 29.94 11.80 -6.10
N GLU A 735 31.05 12.46 -5.80
CA GLU A 735 32.36 11.80 -5.52
C GLU A 735 32.22 10.73 -4.42
N GLY A 736 31.39 10.95 -3.40
CA GLY A 736 31.14 9.97 -2.33
C GLY A 736 30.53 8.65 -2.80
N ASN A 737 29.92 8.62 -3.99
CA ASN A 737 29.38 7.40 -4.61
C ASN A 737 30.40 6.68 -5.52
N LYS A 738 31.66 7.13 -5.60
CA LYS A 738 32.67 6.49 -6.43
C LYS A 738 32.94 5.02 -6.05
N LYS A 739 32.81 4.69 -4.77
CA LYS A 739 32.90 3.32 -4.26
C LYS A 739 31.82 2.41 -4.88
N ASP A 740 30.63 2.94 -5.11
CA ASP A 740 29.49 2.17 -5.61
C ASP A 740 29.64 1.80 -7.09
N ILE A 741 30.54 2.50 -7.84
CA ILE A 741 30.84 2.19 -9.25
C ILE A 741 31.41 0.78 -9.40
N GLN A 742 32.18 0.31 -8.42
CA GLN A 742 32.79 -1.04 -8.48
C GLN A 742 31.71 -2.14 -8.51
N GLU A 743 30.58 -1.86 -7.92
CA GLU A 743 29.47 -2.80 -7.78
C GLU A 743 28.49 -2.81 -8.96
N LEU A 744 28.67 -1.90 -9.92
CA LEU A 744 27.78 -1.81 -11.08
C LEU A 744 27.99 -2.97 -12.06
N PRO A 745 26.94 -3.40 -12.77
CA PRO A 745 27.05 -4.33 -13.89
C PRO A 745 27.98 -3.79 -14.99
N ASP A 746 28.70 -4.67 -15.67
CA ASP A 746 29.67 -4.27 -16.72
C ASP A 746 28.98 -3.51 -17.86
N ILE A 747 27.74 -3.88 -18.22
CA ILE A 747 26.95 -3.18 -19.23
C ILE A 747 26.73 -1.69 -18.91
N VAL A 748 26.63 -1.33 -17.64
CA VAL A 748 26.51 0.07 -17.21
C VAL A 748 27.86 0.78 -17.29
N LYS A 749 28.95 0.10 -16.89
CA LYS A 749 30.31 0.65 -16.92
C LYS A 749 30.80 0.89 -18.36
N GLU A 750 30.41 0.00 -19.28
CA GLU A 750 30.78 0.09 -20.70
C GLU A 750 29.87 1.05 -21.48
N GLY A 751 28.60 1.14 -21.09
CA GLY A 751 27.59 1.92 -21.81
C GLY A 751 27.45 3.38 -21.39
N LEU A 752 28.01 3.79 -20.24
CA LEU A 752 27.92 5.14 -19.68
C LEU A 752 29.29 5.69 -19.26
N LEU A 753 29.52 6.95 -19.60
CA LEU A 753 30.62 7.71 -18.98
C LEU A 753 30.12 8.20 -17.60
N ILE A 754 30.66 7.62 -16.52
CA ILE A 754 30.29 7.97 -15.16
C ILE A 754 31.33 8.94 -14.62
N THR A 755 30.92 10.19 -14.37
CA THR A 755 31.82 11.27 -13.96
C THR A 755 31.54 11.69 -12.52
N PRO A 756 32.40 11.36 -11.54
CA PRO A 756 32.28 11.86 -10.18
C PRO A 756 32.53 13.35 -10.11
N VAL A 757 31.73 14.06 -9.30
CA VAL A 757 31.83 15.51 -9.05
C VAL A 757 31.75 15.80 -7.56
N LYS A 758 32.53 16.81 -7.11
CA LYS A 758 32.59 17.24 -5.69
C LYS A 758 31.79 18.50 -5.43
N THR A 759 31.76 19.37 -6.43
CA THR A 759 31.16 20.72 -6.30
C THR A 759 30.22 21.03 -7.43
N MET A 760 29.36 22.00 -7.21
CA MET A 760 28.41 22.48 -8.21
C MET A 760 29.14 23.21 -9.36
N GLU A 761 30.30 23.80 -9.11
CA GLU A 761 31.15 24.43 -10.14
C GLU A 761 31.58 23.38 -11.18
N GLU A 762 32.02 22.21 -10.76
CA GLU A 762 32.38 21.10 -11.65
C GLU A 762 31.16 20.65 -12.48
N VAL A 763 29.97 20.64 -11.90
CA VAL A 763 28.72 20.30 -12.62
C VAL A 763 28.43 21.35 -13.70
N LEU A 764 28.53 22.64 -13.36
CA LEU A 764 28.30 23.74 -14.30
C LEU A 764 29.30 23.71 -15.47
N GLU A 765 30.59 23.50 -15.18
CA GLU A 765 31.65 23.42 -16.18
C GLU A 765 31.47 22.28 -17.19
N LYS A 766 30.98 21.12 -16.72
CA LYS A 766 30.82 19.93 -17.56
C LYS A 766 29.50 19.92 -18.34
N ALA A 767 28.45 20.56 -17.81
CA ALA A 767 27.11 20.43 -18.35
C ALA A 767 26.64 21.67 -19.16
N LEU A 768 27.15 22.88 -18.90
CA LEU A 768 26.83 24.08 -19.67
C LEU A 768 27.69 24.19 -20.92
N LEU A 769 27.08 24.70 -22.01
CA LEU A 769 27.73 24.98 -23.30
C LEU A 769 28.11 26.45 -23.42
#